data_b3b58fcb458fe7ba5b6e2d77110a9c67
#
_entry.id   b3b58fcb458fe7ba5b6e2d77110a9c67
#
_cell.length_a   1.000
_cell.length_b   1.000
_cell.length_c   1.000
_cell.angle_alpha   90.00
_cell.angle_beta   90.00
_cell.angle_gamma   90.00
#
_symmetry.space_group_name_H-M   'P 1'
#
loop_
_entity.id
_entity.type
_entity.pdbx_description
1 polymer ?
#
loop_
_entity_poly.entity_id
_entity_poly.type
_entity_poly.pdbx_seq_one_letter_code
_entity_poly.pdbx_strand_id
1 'polypeptide(L)'
;MTYYPKMARYFNRRYFNCLAAAAVLLLPAAAAQATPNYGTVVSQSVDKVQGVTETHLANGLTILSKEAHAAPVVYFSVWYKVGSRNEISGQTGLSHILEHMMFKGTNDLPPGAIDHLFLTNGGEINASTGEDRTEYHELIAADRLELAARIEADRMENSKFDPTELAHEMTVVRSELEGDANSPGFDLEANTFTPAAFTSHPYHWPVIGWRTDVEAVSGRRDVIYDYYRKHYMPNNAIVVMVGDFDTKKAVAIVQKQFGIYPAGILDTHNITPEPPQRGERRVTLKRPGTTGEVLVGYHVPETGQPDHYVLDVISQILSGGRSARLYQALVEKGIAQSASGNDSDNKDPYLMVFDGTPSAGVTNNAVETALEAEIAKLQTTPVTAGELARAITQTEAAFIYQNDSVSGQANDLGAYAVIGLPHYRATYLNKIRAVTAADIQRAAKTYFTADNRTVAYFDPQPVPAGAIPPPPPVTDNFGSAKPVTDPRQKALLANLDKEFNSVSPATTKPASAPKPTRIVLPNGMTLIVQENHANKTVALSGFVRAGSAFDPDGKYGDAQMTAAMLGRGTTTKTALQLALSLESVGASVGIGAGEESASLGGASLSQDFGLTLNTLADELQRSSFPTDQIERLRAQILSGIEDSRQDTGGTGGAGTQAEIAFAQAIYPKGHPYWDPTLDQSAAAIKSLTRADLTAFYNTYYRPDTTALVVVGDVNTPDVIKQVTAAFGGWPRPASPAPALRIPDVPVPAKAPAPIVIPLADAPQTSILFGYSGGLTQTSPDYFAAQILNYTLGGDTFGSRLGKSIRDENGLAYSVSSGFEARHGAGPFQVFVGANPKNATRAITLLRQILTQEQQYGVTPDEVRLAKLYITGSYPLRLETNAGVAGVLTLAEDYGLGLDFPQRRNALYNAVTVEQVNAAAKKYLHPSTGVLVIAGATPQ
;
A
#
# COMPACT_ATOMS: atom_id res chain seq x y z
N MET A 1 -46.99 -30.28 -39.81
CA MET A 1 -47.71 -29.74 -40.94
C MET A 1 -46.80 -28.68 -41.55
N THR A 2 -46.03 -29.10 -42.61
CA THR A 2 -46.26 -28.78 -44.03
C THR A 2 -46.39 -27.29 -44.30
N TYR A 3 -45.53 -26.55 -45.02
CA TYR A 3 -45.04 -26.74 -46.40
C TYR A 3 -43.83 -25.85 -46.73
N TYR A 4 -42.89 -26.41 -47.44
CA TYR A 4 -41.98 -25.77 -48.40
C TYR A 4 -42.68 -25.70 -49.78
N PRO A 5 -42.27 -24.88 -50.74
CA PRO A 5 -41.23 -25.27 -51.66
C PRO A 5 -40.34 -24.08 -52.25
N LYS A 6 -39.12 -24.33 -52.55
CA LYS A 6 -38.26 -24.41 -53.76
C LYS A 6 -38.75 -23.82 -55.10
N MET A 7 -37.78 -23.07 -55.76
CA MET A 7 -37.33 -23.16 -57.19
C MET A 7 -36.33 -22.05 -57.43
N ALA A 8 -35.14 -22.15 -57.83
CA ALA A 8 -34.33 -22.87 -58.82
C ALA A 8 -34.26 -22.23 -60.22
N ARG A 9 -33.06 -21.79 -60.57
CA ARG A 9 -32.35 -21.81 -61.86
C ARG A 9 -32.84 -20.97 -63.09
N TYR A 10 -31.87 -20.23 -63.73
CA TYR A 10 -31.31 -20.44 -65.08
C TYR A 10 -30.29 -19.34 -65.38
N PHE A 11 -29.03 -19.67 -65.64
CA PHE A 11 -28.18 -19.74 -66.85
C PHE A 11 -28.43 -18.68 -67.93
N ASN A 12 -27.40 -17.91 -68.35
CA ASN A 12 -26.65 -18.21 -69.58
C ASN A 12 -25.36 -17.38 -69.81
N ARG A 13 -24.46 -18.03 -70.47
CA ARG A 13 -23.12 -17.63 -70.90
C ARG A 13 -23.12 -16.92 -72.25
N ARG A 14 -21.95 -16.26 -72.54
CA ARG A 14 -21.33 -15.93 -73.89
C ARG A 14 -21.56 -14.49 -74.39
N TYR A 15 -20.46 -13.76 -74.68
CA TYR A 15 -19.62 -13.83 -75.85
C TYR A 15 -18.26 -13.16 -75.66
N PHE A 16 -17.30 -13.73 -76.37
CA PHE A 16 -15.91 -13.41 -76.45
C PHE A 16 -15.61 -12.28 -77.54
N ASN A 17 -14.48 -11.62 -77.36
CA ASN A 17 -13.39 -11.26 -78.36
C ASN A 17 -13.13 -9.76 -78.60
N CYS A 18 -11.85 -9.46 -78.30
CA CYS A 18 -10.83 -8.73 -79.04
C CYS A 18 -10.96 -7.26 -79.34
N LEU A 19 -10.05 -6.49 -78.72
CA LEU A 19 -9.00 -5.80 -79.44
C LEU A 19 -7.91 -5.26 -78.53
N ALA A 20 -6.68 -5.63 -78.85
CA ALA A 20 -5.45 -5.14 -78.23
C ALA A 20 -5.12 -3.74 -78.75
N ALA A 21 -4.61 -2.85 -77.98
CA ALA A 21 -3.39 -2.12 -78.14
C ALA A 21 -3.29 -0.86 -77.23
N ALA A 22 -2.09 -0.62 -76.80
CA ALA A 22 -1.47 0.52 -76.21
C ALA A 22 -1.39 0.47 -74.68
N ALA A 23 -0.32 -0.26 -74.24
CA ALA A 23 0.23 -0.11 -72.89
C ALA A 23 0.91 1.28 -72.79
N VAL A 24 0.32 2.14 -71.95
CA VAL A 24 1.09 3.22 -71.32
C VAL A 24 1.19 2.83 -69.83
N LEU A 25 2.41 2.44 -69.42
CA LEU A 25 2.81 2.21 -68.03
C LEU A 25 2.69 3.54 -67.28
N LEU A 26 1.54 3.77 -66.67
CA LEU A 26 1.39 4.63 -65.49
C LEU A 26 1.48 3.71 -64.28
N LEU A 27 2.67 3.60 -63.69
CA LEU A 27 2.87 3.15 -62.33
C LEU A 27 2.04 4.11 -61.43
N PRO A 28 1.04 3.62 -60.68
CA PRO A 28 0.51 4.44 -59.62
C PRO A 28 1.66 4.57 -58.60
N ALA A 29 2.16 5.78 -58.41
CA ALA A 29 2.89 6.12 -57.21
C ALA A 29 2.02 5.64 -56.04
N ALA A 30 2.49 4.63 -55.32
CA ALA A 30 1.89 4.27 -54.04
C ALA A 30 1.99 5.55 -53.21
N ALA A 31 0.90 6.30 -53.14
CA ALA A 31 0.74 7.30 -52.12
C ALA A 31 0.90 6.52 -50.83
N ALA A 32 1.97 6.75 -50.13
CA ALA A 32 2.11 6.37 -48.74
C ALA A 32 0.85 6.93 -48.07
N GLN A 33 -0.10 6.09 -47.76
CA GLN A 33 -1.23 6.50 -46.93
C GLN A 33 -0.62 6.97 -45.64
N ALA A 34 -0.68 8.27 -45.39
CA ALA A 34 -0.30 8.83 -44.12
C ALA A 34 -1.10 8.07 -43.09
N THR A 35 -0.44 7.46 -42.16
CA THR A 35 -1.10 6.83 -40.97
C THR A 35 -2.06 7.84 -40.39
N PRO A 36 -3.34 7.52 -40.21
CA PRO A 36 -4.30 8.44 -39.62
C PRO A 36 -3.75 8.94 -38.27
N ASN A 37 -3.64 10.26 -38.14
CA ASN A 37 -3.18 10.86 -36.90
C ASN A 37 -4.41 11.14 -36.01
N TYR A 38 -4.74 10.22 -35.14
CA TYR A 38 -5.81 10.35 -34.14
C TYR A 38 -5.39 11.16 -32.91
N GLY A 39 -4.11 11.53 -32.80
CA GLY A 39 -3.53 12.27 -31.67
C GLY A 39 -3.72 13.79 -31.75
N THR A 40 -4.48 14.32 -32.74
CA THR A 40 -4.73 15.76 -32.82
C THR A 40 -5.45 16.26 -31.58
N VAL A 41 -4.94 17.35 -30.97
CA VAL A 41 -5.63 18.03 -29.85
C VAL A 41 -6.86 18.71 -30.40
N VAL A 42 -8.04 18.34 -29.89
CA VAL A 42 -9.33 18.94 -30.27
C VAL A 42 -9.76 20.04 -29.30
N SER A 43 -9.36 19.95 -28.05
CA SER A 43 -9.59 21.00 -27.05
C SER A 43 -8.53 20.92 -25.94
N GLN A 44 -8.25 22.09 -25.35
CA GLN A 44 -7.40 22.21 -24.17
C GLN A 44 -7.94 23.32 -23.28
N SER A 45 -8.03 23.04 -21.98
CA SER A 45 -8.45 24.01 -20.96
C SER A 45 -7.53 23.92 -19.72
N VAL A 46 -7.50 24.99 -18.94
CA VAL A 46 -6.71 25.04 -17.70
C VAL A 46 -7.62 25.35 -16.53
N ASP A 47 -7.73 24.40 -15.60
CA ASP A 47 -8.32 24.67 -14.30
C ASP A 47 -7.30 25.41 -13.43
N LYS A 48 -7.54 26.72 -13.27
CA LYS A 48 -6.64 27.59 -12.50
C LYS A 48 -6.67 27.32 -10.99
N VAL A 49 -7.75 26.70 -10.49
CA VAL A 49 -7.89 26.40 -9.04
C VAL A 49 -7.02 25.22 -8.68
N GLN A 50 -7.05 24.18 -9.51
CA GLN A 50 -6.26 22.97 -9.30
C GLN A 50 -4.85 23.03 -9.93
N GLY A 51 -4.61 23.96 -10.86
CA GLY A 51 -3.39 24.02 -11.66
C GLY A 51 -3.32 22.86 -12.69
N VAL A 52 -4.46 22.33 -13.12
CA VAL A 52 -4.55 21.17 -14.03
C VAL A 52 -4.83 21.64 -15.44
N THR A 53 -4.06 21.13 -16.39
CA THR A 53 -4.37 21.26 -17.82
C THR A 53 -5.09 20.02 -18.29
N GLU A 54 -6.32 20.19 -18.78
CA GLU A 54 -7.13 19.15 -19.41
C GLU A 54 -7.03 19.26 -20.93
N THR A 55 -6.64 18.17 -21.59
CA THR A 55 -6.45 18.08 -23.04
C THR A 55 -7.23 16.89 -23.59
N HIS A 56 -7.99 17.11 -24.67
CA HIS A 56 -8.72 16.06 -25.38
C HIS A 56 -8.10 15.80 -26.74
N LEU A 57 -7.87 14.53 -27.07
CA LEU A 57 -7.40 14.10 -28.37
C LEU A 57 -8.55 13.68 -29.30
N ALA A 58 -8.30 13.68 -30.59
CA ALA A 58 -9.30 13.32 -31.61
C ALA A 58 -9.81 11.88 -31.49
N ASN A 59 -9.02 10.97 -30.90
CA ASN A 59 -9.45 9.61 -30.59
C ASN A 59 -10.26 9.49 -29.29
N GLY A 60 -10.59 10.60 -28.65
CA GLY A 60 -11.39 10.63 -27.43
C GLY A 60 -10.62 10.45 -26.11
N LEU A 61 -9.28 10.26 -26.18
CA LEU A 61 -8.46 10.21 -24.97
C LEU A 61 -8.48 11.55 -24.25
N THR A 62 -8.68 11.52 -22.95
CA THR A 62 -8.55 12.68 -22.06
C THR A 62 -7.21 12.63 -21.36
N ILE A 63 -6.51 13.75 -21.28
CA ILE A 63 -5.21 13.89 -20.59
C ILE A 63 -5.37 14.97 -19.53
N LEU A 64 -5.10 14.63 -18.26
CA LEU A 64 -4.99 15.56 -17.14
C LEU A 64 -3.53 15.69 -16.78
N SER A 65 -2.99 16.91 -16.82
CA SER A 65 -1.58 17.15 -16.50
C SER A 65 -1.43 18.28 -15.48
N LYS A 66 -0.59 18.03 -14.44
CA LYS A 66 -0.28 19.00 -13.39
C LYS A 66 1.20 19.03 -13.12
N GLU A 67 1.83 20.20 -13.27
CA GLU A 67 3.25 20.40 -12.98
C GLU A 67 3.47 20.49 -11.47
N ALA A 68 4.46 19.72 -10.95
CA ALA A 68 4.89 19.71 -9.56
C ALA A 68 6.42 19.52 -9.50
N HIS A 69 7.16 20.61 -9.23
CA HIS A 69 8.62 20.65 -9.37
C HIS A 69 9.38 20.48 -8.03
N ALA A 70 8.72 19.94 -6.99
CA ALA A 70 9.33 19.73 -5.68
C ALA A 70 10.39 18.62 -5.68
N ALA A 71 10.18 17.58 -6.48
CA ALA A 71 11.08 16.46 -6.67
C ALA A 71 11.15 16.09 -8.16
N PRO A 72 12.28 15.53 -8.67
CA PRO A 72 12.44 15.19 -10.08
C PRO A 72 11.76 13.85 -10.41
N VAL A 73 10.50 13.72 -10.09
CA VAL A 73 9.70 12.52 -10.28
C VAL A 73 8.41 12.82 -11.01
N VAL A 74 7.82 11.81 -11.63
CA VAL A 74 6.51 11.89 -12.26
C VAL A 74 5.68 10.67 -11.87
N TYR A 75 4.42 10.90 -11.51
CA TYR A 75 3.40 9.87 -11.47
C TYR A 75 2.64 9.93 -12.80
N PHE A 76 2.69 8.84 -13.54
CA PHE A 76 1.96 8.62 -14.78
C PHE A 76 0.92 7.53 -14.54
N SER A 77 -0.32 7.75 -14.93
CA SER A 77 -1.34 6.72 -14.79
C SER A 77 -2.36 6.75 -15.91
N VAL A 78 -2.93 5.57 -16.19
CA VAL A 78 -4.02 5.37 -17.15
C VAL A 78 -5.22 4.78 -16.42
N TRP A 79 -6.32 5.52 -16.44
CA TRP A 79 -7.58 5.19 -15.77
C TRP A 79 -8.60 4.76 -16.81
N TYR A 80 -9.06 3.51 -16.74
CA TYR A 80 -10.12 2.98 -17.58
C TYR A 80 -11.46 3.07 -16.87
N LYS A 81 -12.51 3.55 -17.60
CA LYS A 81 -13.88 3.66 -17.08
C LYS A 81 -14.58 2.31 -17.09
N VAL A 82 -13.95 1.32 -16.46
CA VAL A 82 -14.39 -0.06 -16.35
C VAL A 82 -13.89 -0.67 -15.05
N GLY A 83 -14.78 -1.32 -14.33
CA GLY A 83 -14.52 -2.07 -13.11
C GLY A 83 -15.53 -3.18 -12.96
N SER A 84 -15.64 -3.79 -11.76
CA SER A 84 -16.52 -4.94 -11.54
C SER A 84 -18.00 -4.63 -11.83
N ARG A 85 -18.45 -3.38 -11.71
CA ARG A 85 -19.83 -3.00 -12.07
C ARG A 85 -20.17 -3.18 -13.56
N ASN A 86 -19.15 -3.29 -14.43
CA ASN A 86 -19.34 -3.48 -15.87
C ASN A 86 -19.41 -4.95 -16.27
N GLU A 87 -19.25 -5.86 -15.32
CA GLU A 87 -19.31 -7.30 -15.52
C GLU A 87 -20.76 -7.80 -15.56
N ILE A 88 -20.91 -9.08 -15.88
CA ILE A 88 -22.22 -9.73 -15.91
C ILE A 88 -22.17 -11.00 -15.05
N SER A 89 -23.32 -11.38 -14.49
CA SER A 89 -23.45 -12.63 -13.73
C SER A 89 -22.95 -13.84 -14.53
N GLY A 90 -22.18 -14.71 -13.90
CA GLY A 90 -21.50 -15.84 -14.53
C GLY A 90 -20.13 -15.52 -15.13
N GLN A 91 -19.71 -14.25 -15.08
CA GLN A 91 -18.42 -13.78 -15.57
C GLN A 91 -17.85 -12.67 -14.66
N THR A 92 -18.10 -12.76 -13.35
CA THR A 92 -17.55 -11.80 -12.39
C THR A 92 -16.06 -12.05 -12.15
N GLY A 93 -15.31 -10.96 -11.84
CA GLY A 93 -13.86 -11.00 -11.69
C GLY A 93 -13.07 -10.74 -12.98
N LEU A 94 -13.74 -10.49 -14.12
CA LEU A 94 -13.05 -10.25 -15.40
C LEU A 94 -12.18 -9.00 -15.36
N SER A 95 -12.62 -7.92 -14.68
CA SER A 95 -11.84 -6.68 -14.57
C SER A 95 -10.54 -6.91 -13.81
N HIS A 96 -10.58 -7.66 -12.72
CA HIS A 96 -9.42 -8.00 -11.91
C HIS A 96 -8.47 -9.00 -12.63
N ILE A 97 -9.01 -10.03 -13.27
CA ILE A 97 -8.22 -10.95 -14.10
C ILE A 97 -7.52 -10.18 -15.24
N LEU A 98 -8.22 -9.22 -15.84
CA LEU A 98 -7.65 -8.39 -16.89
C LEU A 98 -6.52 -7.49 -16.37
N GLU A 99 -6.67 -6.92 -15.19
CA GLU A 99 -5.61 -6.17 -14.50
C GLU A 99 -4.32 -6.99 -14.46
N HIS A 100 -4.36 -8.22 -13.93
CA HIS A 100 -3.21 -9.13 -13.86
C HIS A 100 -2.61 -9.43 -15.23
N MET A 101 -3.47 -9.71 -16.20
CA MET A 101 -3.02 -10.08 -17.56
C MET A 101 -2.34 -8.94 -18.32
N MET A 102 -2.59 -7.69 -17.98
CA MET A 102 -1.95 -6.53 -18.59
C MET A 102 -0.44 -6.44 -18.29
N PHE A 103 0.06 -7.14 -17.27
CA PHE A 103 1.49 -7.25 -16.96
C PHE A 103 2.19 -8.39 -17.73
N LYS A 104 1.45 -9.28 -18.39
CA LYS A 104 1.99 -10.52 -18.98
C LYS A 104 2.42 -10.40 -20.44
N GLY A 105 2.76 -9.18 -20.85
CA GLY A 105 3.37 -8.87 -22.12
C GLY A 105 2.40 -8.53 -23.26
N THR A 106 2.98 -7.95 -24.29
CA THR A 106 2.29 -7.49 -25.49
C THR A 106 2.78 -8.24 -26.74
N ASN A 107 2.33 -7.81 -27.91
CA ASN A 107 2.90 -8.32 -29.17
C ASN A 107 4.38 -7.96 -29.31
N ASP A 108 4.80 -6.83 -28.75
CA ASP A 108 6.15 -6.29 -28.85
C ASP A 108 7.01 -6.62 -27.62
N LEU A 109 6.43 -6.61 -26.41
CA LEU A 109 7.11 -6.86 -25.16
C LEU A 109 6.84 -8.29 -24.68
N PRO A 110 7.87 -9.11 -24.44
CA PRO A 110 7.69 -10.44 -23.88
C PRO A 110 7.24 -10.39 -22.41
N PRO A 111 6.68 -11.47 -21.86
CA PRO A 111 6.40 -11.58 -20.44
C PRO A 111 7.61 -11.20 -19.57
N GLY A 112 7.39 -10.43 -18.50
CA GLY A 112 8.42 -9.91 -17.61
C GLY A 112 9.20 -8.70 -18.14
N ALA A 113 9.01 -8.29 -19.40
CA ALA A 113 9.73 -7.14 -19.96
C ALA A 113 9.25 -5.81 -19.37
N ILE A 114 7.97 -5.70 -19.06
CA ILE A 114 7.39 -4.48 -18.45
C ILE A 114 8.03 -4.24 -17.08
N ASP A 115 8.00 -5.23 -16.22
CA ASP A 115 8.63 -5.15 -14.90
C ASP A 115 10.12 -4.87 -15.01
N HIS A 116 10.83 -5.59 -15.89
CA HIS A 116 12.26 -5.36 -16.16
C HIS A 116 12.56 -3.91 -16.52
N LEU A 117 11.78 -3.30 -17.41
CA LEU A 117 12.02 -1.93 -17.86
C LEU A 117 11.79 -0.91 -16.75
N PHE A 118 10.74 -1.07 -15.92
CA PHE A 118 10.51 -0.16 -14.80
C PHE A 118 11.54 -0.36 -13.69
N LEU A 119 11.83 -1.59 -13.30
CA LEU A 119 12.84 -1.89 -12.29
C LEU A 119 14.22 -1.35 -12.68
N THR A 120 14.65 -1.55 -13.92
CA THR A 120 15.96 -1.05 -14.39
C THR A 120 16.03 0.46 -14.51
N ASN A 121 14.90 1.14 -14.54
CA ASN A 121 14.82 2.61 -14.53
C ASN A 121 14.46 3.20 -13.15
N GLY A 122 14.42 2.37 -12.10
CA GLY A 122 14.14 2.81 -10.73
C GLY A 122 12.71 3.27 -10.50
N GLY A 123 11.78 2.82 -11.35
CA GLY A 123 10.36 3.10 -11.23
C GLY A 123 9.62 2.06 -10.39
N GLU A 124 8.50 2.48 -9.84
CA GLU A 124 7.48 1.61 -9.25
C GLU A 124 6.33 1.52 -10.24
N ILE A 125 5.78 0.32 -10.42
CA ILE A 125 4.63 0.06 -11.29
C ILE A 125 3.63 -0.79 -10.52
N ASN A 126 2.36 -0.43 -10.60
CA ASN A 126 1.27 -1.22 -10.03
C ASN A 126 -0.05 -0.90 -10.74
N ALA A 127 -1.12 -1.56 -10.30
CA ALA A 127 -2.47 -1.33 -10.79
C ALA A 127 -3.48 -1.55 -9.65
N SER A 128 -4.71 -1.12 -9.87
CA SER A 128 -5.82 -1.45 -8.98
C SER A 128 -7.13 -1.50 -9.74
N THR A 129 -7.98 -2.46 -9.38
CA THR A 129 -9.35 -2.58 -9.85
C THR A 129 -10.31 -2.28 -8.71
N GLY A 130 -11.29 -1.45 -8.99
CA GLY A 130 -12.43 -1.18 -8.10
C GLY A 130 -13.75 -1.47 -8.81
N GLU A 131 -14.84 -1.08 -8.18
CA GLU A 131 -16.17 -1.26 -8.73
C GLU A 131 -16.35 -0.48 -10.05
N ASP A 132 -15.84 0.76 -10.11
CA ASP A 132 -16.11 1.70 -11.20
C ASP A 132 -14.93 1.90 -12.16
N ARG A 133 -13.75 1.39 -11.84
CA ARG A 133 -12.53 1.71 -12.53
C ARG A 133 -11.48 0.60 -12.48
N THR A 134 -10.59 0.62 -13.46
CA THR A 134 -9.28 -0.06 -13.39
C THR A 134 -8.20 0.97 -13.69
N GLU A 135 -7.18 1.04 -12.89
CA GLU A 135 -6.10 2.03 -12.99
C GLU A 135 -4.75 1.32 -13.03
N TYR A 136 -3.87 1.81 -13.90
CA TYR A 136 -2.46 1.40 -13.99
C TYR A 136 -1.60 2.63 -13.76
N HIS A 137 -0.55 2.50 -12.96
CA HIS A 137 0.29 3.63 -12.63
C HIS A 137 1.77 3.30 -12.50
N GLU A 138 2.55 4.30 -12.78
CA GLU A 138 3.99 4.31 -12.64
C GLU A 138 4.45 5.56 -11.89
N LEU A 139 5.23 5.36 -10.83
CA LEU A 139 5.98 6.41 -10.17
C LEU A 139 7.45 6.27 -10.56
N ILE A 140 7.99 7.24 -11.30
CA ILE A 140 9.29 7.13 -11.93
C ILE A 140 10.01 8.49 -12.01
N ALA A 141 11.32 8.47 -12.23
CA ALA A 141 12.07 9.70 -12.49
C ALA A 141 11.49 10.46 -13.70
N ALA A 142 11.42 11.79 -13.59
CA ALA A 142 10.75 12.66 -14.57
C ALA A 142 11.31 12.54 -16.01
N ASP A 143 12.60 12.23 -16.18
CA ASP A 143 13.23 11.99 -17.47
C ASP A 143 12.88 10.63 -18.12
N ARG A 144 12.03 9.82 -17.45
CA ARG A 144 11.51 8.53 -17.90
C ARG A 144 10.03 8.55 -18.29
N LEU A 145 9.40 9.73 -18.31
CA LEU A 145 8.00 9.89 -18.68
C LEU A 145 7.65 9.22 -20.02
N GLU A 146 8.55 9.30 -21.02
CA GLU A 146 8.32 8.68 -22.35
C GLU A 146 8.30 7.13 -22.27
N LEU A 147 9.06 6.53 -21.36
CA LEU A 147 9.02 5.09 -21.10
C LEU A 147 7.64 4.65 -20.61
N ALA A 148 7.13 5.31 -19.56
CA ALA A 148 5.81 5.03 -19.00
C ALA A 148 4.72 5.19 -20.06
N ALA A 149 4.67 6.33 -20.75
CA ALA A 149 3.69 6.59 -21.80
C ALA A 149 3.72 5.56 -22.94
N ARG A 150 4.91 5.07 -23.30
CA ARG A 150 5.09 4.07 -24.37
C ARG A 150 4.57 2.70 -23.96
N ILE A 151 4.89 2.25 -22.75
CA ILE A 151 4.45 0.95 -22.24
C ILE A 151 2.93 0.94 -22.05
N GLU A 152 2.36 2.01 -21.47
CA GLU A 152 0.92 2.13 -21.28
C GLU A 152 0.14 2.17 -22.60
N ALA A 153 0.63 2.89 -23.58
CA ALA A 153 0.02 2.93 -24.89
C ALA A 153 0.10 1.57 -25.62
N ASP A 154 1.21 0.84 -25.47
CA ASP A 154 1.38 -0.49 -26.07
C ASP A 154 0.44 -1.50 -25.43
N ARG A 155 0.37 -1.56 -24.09
CA ARG A 155 -0.52 -2.51 -23.41
C ARG A 155 -2.00 -2.18 -23.55
N MET A 156 -2.38 -0.92 -23.80
CA MET A 156 -3.76 -0.54 -24.11
C MET A 156 -4.29 -1.25 -25.37
N GLU A 157 -3.46 -1.46 -26.41
CA GLU A 157 -3.90 -1.97 -27.71
C GLU A 157 -3.34 -3.37 -28.03
N ASN A 158 -2.15 -3.71 -27.53
CA ASN A 158 -1.36 -4.83 -28.01
C ASN A 158 -1.14 -5.94 -26.98
N SER A 159 -1.81 -5.91 -25.81
CA SER A 159 -1.73 -6.98 -24.82
C SER A 159 -2.14 -8.33 -25.42
N LYS A 160 -1.33 -9.36 -25.19
CA LYS A 160 -1.38 -10.61 -25.96
C LYS A 160 -2.27 -11.68 -25.33
N PHE A 161 -2.34 -11.73 -24.00
CA PHE A 161 -3.02 -12.78 -23.22
C PHE A 161 -2.60 -14.18 -23.69
N ASP A 162 -1.30 -14.46 -23.59
CA ASP A 162 -0.79 -15.79 -23.94
C ASP A 162 -1.48 -16.87 -23.09
N PRO A 163 -1.97 -17.98 -23.67
CA PRO A 163 -2.67 -19.01 -22.90
C PRO A 163 -1.84 -19.63 -21.77
N THR A 164 -0.52 -19.68 -21.91
CA THR A 164 0.37 -20.21 -20.88
C THR A 164 0.46 -19.22 -19.72
N GLU A 165 0.67 -17.93 -20.02
CA GLU A 165 0.70 -16.88 -19.02
C GLU A 165 -0.66 -16.74 -18.30
N LEU A 166 -1.76 -16.86 -19.03
CA LEU A 166 -3.10 -16.87 -18.43
C LEU A 166 -3.27 -18.05 -17.45
N ALA A 167 -2.83 -19.25 -17.82
CA ALA A 167 -2.91 -20.40 -16.94
C ALA A 167 -2.10 -20.21 -15.64
N HIS A 168 -0.92 -19.59 -15.74
CA HIS A 168 -0.10 -19.26 -14.57
C HIS A 168 -0.79 -18.20 -13.71
N GLU A 169 -1.25 -17.13 -14.32
CA GLU A 169 -1.85 -16.01 -13.58
C GLU A 169 -3.18 -16.38 -12.92
N MET A 170 -3.99 -17.22 -13.56
CA MET A 170 -5.19 -17.76 -12.93
C MET A 170 -4.92 -18.56 -11.65
N THR A 171 -3.71 -19.08 -11.47
CA THR A 171 -3.31 -19.69 -10.19
C THR A 171 -3.04 -18.63 -9.13
N VAL A 172 -2.43 -17.50 -9.52
CA VAL A 172 -2.21 -16.36 -8.62
C VAL A 172 -3.55 -15.77 -8.18
N VAL A 173 -4.45 -15.47 -9.13
CA VAL A 173 -5.80 -14.95 -8.85
C VAL A 173 -6.61 -15.88 -7.94
N ARG A 174 -6.54 -17.19 -8.16
CA ARG A 174 -7.22 -18.15 -7.25
C ARG A 174 -6.60 -18.15 -5.86
N SER A 175 -5.29 -18.07 -5.76
CA SER A 175 -4.58 -18.03 -4.47
C SER A 175 -4.94 -16.78 -3.68
N GLU A 176 -5.11 -15.66 -4.36
CA GLU A 176 -5.57 -14.40 -3.80
C GLU A 176 -7.03 -14.50 -3.34
N LEU A 177 -7.93 -14.97 -4.20
CA LEU A 177 -9.33 -15.22 -3.86
C LEU A 177 -9.47 -16.17 -2.65
N GLU A 178 -8.61 -17.16 -2.52
CA GLU A 178 -8.59 -18.06 -1.36
C GLU A 178 -8.05 -17.37 -0.10
N GLY A 179 -7.05 -16.50 -0.24
CA GLY A 179 -6.53 -15.66 0.83
C GLY A 179 -7.61 -14.74 1.38
N ASP A 180 -8.29 -14.03 0.50
CA ASP A 180 -9.38 -13.11 0.81
C ASP A 180 -10.57 -13.83 1.43
N ALA A 181 -11.02 -14.94 0.84
CA ALA A 181 -12.10 -15.75 1.38
C ALA A 181 -11.76 -16.38 2.75
N ASN A 182 -10.50 -16.52 3.11
CA ASN A 182 -10.07 -16.97 4.43
C ASN A 182 -9.95 -15.84 5.45
N SER A 183 -9.94 -14.59 5.02
CA SER A 183 -10.03 -13.42 5.90
C SER A 183 -11.48 -13.24 6.37
N PRO A 184 -11.78 -13.36 7.68
CA PRO A 184 -13.15 -13.21 8.18
C PRO A 184 -13.76 -11.85 7.85
N GLY A 185 -12.99 -10.78 7.91
CA GLY A 185 -13.46 -9.43 7.58
C GLY A 185 -13.84 -9.29 6.11
N PHE A 186 -12.98 -9.73 5.18
CA PHE A 186 -13.30 -9.71 3.75
C PHE A 186 -14.53 -10.59 3.42
N ASP A 187 -14.61 -11.78 3.99
CA ASP A 187 -15.74 -12.69 3.76
C ASP A 187 -17.05 -12.12 4.32
N LEU A 188 -16.97 -11.41 5.46
CA LEU A 188 -18.10 -10.69 6.01
C LEU A 188 -18.54 -9.55 5.10
N GLU A 189 -17.63 -8.70 4.68
CA GLU A 189 -17.94 -7.51 3.89
C GLU A 189 -18.30 -7.86 2.44
N ALA A 190 -17.39 -8.48 1.70
CA ALA A 190 -17.50 -8.66 0.26
C ALA A 190 -18.41 -9.84 -0.13
N ASN A 191 -18.43 -10.94 0.65
CA ASN A 191 -19.20 -12.14 0.30
C ASN A 191 -20.53 -12.25 1.05
N THR A 192 -20.76 -11.49 2.12
CA THR A 192 -21.94 -11.64 2.97
C THR A 192 -22.73 -10.34 3.07
N PHE A 193 -22.11 -9.23 3.46
CA PHE A 193 -22.79 -7.96 3.73
C PHE A 193 -23.19 -7.24 2.44
N THR A 194 -22.23 -7.00 1.53
CA THR A 194 -22.49 -6.29 0.27
C THR A 194 -23.52 -6.99 -0.60
N PRO A 195 -23.48 -8.34 -0.77
CA PRO A 195 -24.54 -9.06 -1.48
C PRO A 195 -25.91 -9.01 -0.80
N ALA A 196 -25.96 -8.83 0.51
CA ALA A 196 -27.22 -8.63 1.20
C ALA A 196 -27.75 -7.20 1.04
N ALA A 197 -26.87 -6.21 0.96
CA ALA A 197 -27.24 -4.82 0.78
C ALA A 197 -27.71 -4.52 -0.65
N PHE A 198 -27.06 -5.07 -1.67
CA PHE A 198 -27.43 -4.91 -3.08
C PHE A 198 -28.10 -6.15 -3.63
N THR A 199 -29.22 -5.98 -4.34
CA THR A 199 -29.99 -7.09 -4.91
C THR A 199 -30.06 -7.06 -6.42
N SER A 200 -29.82 -5.91 -7.01
CA SER A 200 -30.01 -5.69 -8.46
C SER A 200 -28.82 -5.01 -9.10
N HIS A 201 -28.17 -4.09 -8.39
CA HIS A 201 -27.00 -3.39 -8.87
C HIS A 201 -25.76 -4.30 -8.87
N PRO A 202 -24.87 -4.21 -9.87
CA PRO A 202 -23.64 -5.00 -9.94
C PRO A 202 -22.67 -4.79 -8.77
N TYR A 203 -22.84 -3.80 -7.93
CA TYR A 203 -22.07 -3.67 -6.69
C TYR A 203 -22.27 -4.83 -5.70
N HIS A 204 -23.18 -5.75 -5.95
CA HIS A 204 -23.42 -6.91 -5.06
C HIS A 204 -22.38 -8.03 -5.19
N TRP A 205 -21.48 -8.03 -6.18
CA TRP A 205 -20.39 -9.01 -6.26
C TRP A 205 -19.03 -8.38 -5.91
N PRO A 206 -18.12 -9.18 -5.34
CA PRO A 206 -16.78 -8.70 -5.02
C PRO A 206 -16.00 -8.35 -6.29
N VAL A 207 -15.08 -7.41 -6.19
CA VAL A 207 -14.22 -6.99 -7.32
C VAL A 207 -13.42 -8.16 -7.88
N ILE A 208 -12.90 -9.03 -7.01
CA ILE A 208 -12.18 -10.25 -7.41
C ILE A 208 -13.08 -11.30 -8.09
N GLY A 209 -14.40 -11.13 -7.99
CA GLY A 209 -15.40 -12.02 -8.56
C GLY A 209 -15.80 -13.20 -7.64
N TRP A 210 -16.92 -13.84 -7.99
CA TRP A 210 -17.31 -15.08 -7.33
C TRP A 210 -16.39 -16.22 -7.75
N ARG A 211 -16.02 -17.09 -6.80
CA ARG A 211 -15.17 -18.26 -7.07
C ARG A 211 -15.63 -19.07 -8.29
N THR A 212 -16.93 -19.38 -8.36
CA THR A 212 -17.52 -20.16 -9.46
C THR A 212 -17.36 -19.48 -10.82
N ASP A 213 -17.43 -18.15 -10.86
CA ASP A 213 -17.32 -17.36 -12.07
C ASP A 213 -15.85 -17.25 -12.50
N VAL A 214 -14.95 -16.99 -11.56
CA VAL A 214 -13.49 -16.98 -11.79
C VAL A 214 -13.02 -18.34 -12.32
N GLU A 215 -13.52 -19.45 -11.76
CA GLU A 215 -13.24 -20.79 -12.26
C GLU A 215 -13.81 -21.03 -13.67
N ALA A 216 -15.03 -20.54 -13.94
CA ALA A 216 -15.69 -20.69 -15.24
C ALA A 216 -14.98 -19.92 -16.36
N VAL A 217 -14.38 -18.75 -16.08
CA VAL A 217 -13.63 -17.96 -17.06
C VAL A 217 -12.15 -18.36 -17.13
N SER A 218 -11.66 -19.14 -16.18
CA SER A 218 -10.29 -19.67 -16.18
C SER A 218 -10.07 -20.51 -17.45
N GLY A 219 -9.06 -20.16 -18.23
CA GLY A 219 -8.79 -20.80 -19.53
C GLY A 219 -9.65 -20.30 -20.70
N ARG A 220 -10.62 -19.42 -20.44
CA ARG A 220 -11.47 -18.81 -21.47
C ARG A 220 -10.83 -17.50 -21.98
N ARG A 221 -9.64 -17.63 -22.59
CA ARG A 221 -8.95 -16.48 -23.19
C ARG A 221 -9.84 -15.66 -24.12
N ASP A 222 -10.73 -16.32 -24.84
CA ASP A 222 -11.68 -15.67 -25.75
C ASP A 222 -12.57 -14.65 -25.03
N VAL A 223 -13.09 -14.99 -23.84
CA VAL A 223 -13.95 -14.13 -23.01
C VAL A 223 -13.15 -12.95 -22.45
N ILE A 224 -11.96 -13.23 -21.87
CA ILE A 224 -11.09 -12.21 -21.27
C ILE A 224 -10.60 -11.22 -22.35
N TYR A 225 -10.20 -11.74 -23.50
CA TYR A 225 -9.73 -10.91 -24.62
C TYR A 225 -10.85 -10.06 -25.25
N ASP A 226 -12.09 -10.60 -25.33
CA ASP A 226 -13.27 -9.85 -25.78
C ASP A 226 -13.58 -8.70 -24.82
N TYR A 227 -13.51 -8.94 -23.50
CA TYR A 227 -13.69 -7.92 -22.46
C TYR A 227 -12.64 -6.80 -22.57
N TYR A 228 -11.36 -7.18 -22.75
CA TYR A 228 -10.28 -6.21 -23.01
C TYR A 228 -10.58 -5.34 -24.23
N ARG A 229 -10.93 -5.94 -25.37
CA ARG A 229 -11.21 -5.21 -26.62
C ARG A 229 -12.44 -4.29 -26.55
N LYS A 230 -13.36 -4.55 -25.63
CA LYS A 230 -14.55 -3.73 -25.40
C LYS A 230 -14.31 -2.52 -24.51
N HIS A 231 -13.32 -2.61 -23.60
CA HIS A 231 -13.17 -1.61 -22.53
C HIS A 231 -11.85 -0.85 -22.58
N TYR A 232 -10.77 -1.45 -23.12
CA TYR A 232 -9.44 -0.84 -23.16
C TYR A 232 -9.22 -0.16 -24.51
N MET A 233 -9.54 1.13 -24.54
CA MET A 233 -9.47 1.95 -25.75
C MET A 233 -9.34 3.44 -25.38
N PRO A 234 -8.79 4.31 -26.27
CA PRO A 234 -8.51 5.70 -25.95
C PRO A 234 -9.72 6.49 -25.42
N ASN A 235 -10.89 6.34 -26.04
CA ASN A 235 -12.10 7.07 -25.66
C ASN A 235 -12.79 6.54 -24.38
N ASN A 236 -12.29 5.45 -23.80
CA ASN A 236 -12.68 4.93 -22.48
C ASN A 236 -11.60 5.14 -21.42
N ALA A 237 -10.54 5.88 -21.74
CA ALA A 237 -9.37 6.06 -20.89
C ALA A 237 -9.12 7.54 -20.55
N ILE A 238 -8.48 7.76 -19.41
CA ILE A 238 -7.95 9.05 -18.97
C ILE A 238 -6.49 8.84 -18.59
N VAL A 239 -5.59 9.60 -19.20
CA VAL A 239 -4.19 9.68 -18.77
C VAL A 239 -4.07 10.79 -17.74
N VAL A 240 -3.47 10.49 -16.60
CA VAL A 240 -3.16 11.48 -15.57
C VAL A 240 -1.65 11.55 -15.36
N MET A 241 -1.11 12.76 -15.37
CA MET A 241 0.31 13.02 -15.14
C MET A 241 0.48 14.12 -14.10
N VAL A 242 1.21 13.82 -13.03
CA VAL A 242 1.59 14.83 -12.02
C VAL A 242 3.08 14.70 -11.74
N GLY A 243 3.83 15.79 -11.78
CA GLY A 243 5.25 15.75 -11.49
C GLY A 243 6.10 16.82 -12.17
N ASP A 244 7.42 16.56 -12.23
CA ASP A 244 8.43 17.51 -12.73
C ASP A 244 8.57 17.42 -14.26
N PHE A 245 7.66 18.04 -14.97
CA PHE A 245 7.67 18.11 -16.43
C PHE A 245 7.16 19.48 -16.94
N ASP A 246 7.40 19.77 -18.21
CA ASP A 246 6.72 20.81 -18.97
C ASP A 246 5.45 20.20 -19.61
N THR A 247 4.30 20.74 -19.30
CA THR A 247 2.99 20.23 -19.75
C THR A 247 2.92 20.06 -21.26
N LYS A 248 3.45 21.01 -22.05
CA LYS A 248 3.39 20.95 -23.51
C LYS A 248 4.21 19.77 -24.06
N LYS A 249 5.39 19.52 -23.47
CA LYS A 249 6.24 18.38 -23.85
C LYS A 249 5.60 17.06 -23.44
N ALA A 250 5.06 16.97 -22.21
CA ALA A 250 4.41 15.78 -21.69
C ALA A 250 3.18 15.40 -22.54
N VAL A 251 2.32 16.37 -22.87
CA VAL A 251 1.19 16.15 -23.78
C VAL A 251 1.65 15.67 -25.16
N ALA A 252 2.73 16.24 -25.69
CA ALA A 252 3.28 15.80 -26.99
C ALA A 252 3.79 14.36 -26.96
N ILE A 253 4.35 13.89 -25.83
CA ILE A 253 4.74 12.49 -25.63
C ILE A 253 3.50 11.60 -25.68
N VAL A 254 2.44 11.92 -24.90
CA VAL A 254 1.18 11.16 -24.90
C VAL A 254 0.54 11.15 -26.30
N GLN A 255 0.49 12.29 -26.99
CA GLN A 255 0.02 12.37 -28.37
C GLN A 255 0.77 11.42 -29.32
N LYS A 256 2.10 11.35 -29.18
CA LYS A 256 2.96 10.48 -30.01
C LYS A 256 2.65 9.00 -29.77
N GLN A 257 2.45 8.59 -28.50
CA GLN A 257 2.30 7.19 -28.14
C GLN A 257 0.84 6.72 -28.29
N PHE A 258 -0.14 7.47 -27.80
CA PHE A 258 -1.54 7.07 -27.82
C PHE A 258 -2.31 7.54 -29.07
N GLY A 259 -1.81 8.56 -29.75
CA GLY A 259 -2.49 9.17 -30.91
C GLY A 259 -2.43 8.33 -32.20
N ILE A 260 -1.76 7.20 -32.19
CA ILE A 260 -1.75 6.23 -33.30
C ILE A 260 -2.96 5.28 -33.25
N TYR A 261 -3.63 5.19 -32.10
CA TYR A 261 -4.76 4.27 -31.90
C TYR A 261 -6.10 4.99 -32.11
N PRO A 262 -7.06 4.35 -32.83
CA PRO A 262 -8.39 4.93 -33.08
C PRO A 262 -9.28 4.85 -31.82
N ALA A 263 -10.34 5.64 -31.81
CA ALA A 263 -11.44 5.45 -30.87
C ALA A 263 -12.11 4.08 -31.11
N GLY A 264 -12.49 3.40 -30.04
CA GLY A 264 -13.29 2.19 -30.10
C GLY A 264 -14.79 2.44 -29.95
N ILE A 265 -15.57 1.38 -30.01
CA ILE A 265 -17.01 1.41 -29.76
C ILE A 265 -17.25 1.15 -28.29
N LEU A 266 -17.75 2.15 -27.56
CA LEU A 266 -18.04 2.03 -26.14
C LEU A 266 -19.15 1.02 -25.90
N ASP A 267 -18.98 0.20 -24.90
CA ASP A 267 -20.06 -0.64 -24.37
C ASP A 267 -21.08 0.26 -23.67
N THR A 268 -22.32 0.17 -24.06
CA THR A 268 -23.43 0.99 -23.57
C THR A 268 -24.53 0.16 -22.91
N HIS A 269 -24.20 -1.04 -22.41
CA HIS A 269 -25.19 -1.81 -21.69
C HIS A 269 -25.66 -1.07 -20.42
N ASN A 270 -26.97 -1.16 -20.16
CA ASN A 270 -27.56 -0.51 -19.01
C ASN A 270 -27.23 -1.26 -17.73
N ILE A 271 -26.73 -0.55 -16.75
CA ILE A 271 -26.59 -1.04 -15.39
C ILE A 271 -27.92 -0.85 -14.66
N THR A 272 -28.43 -1.94 -14.10
CA THR A 272 -29.69 -1.91 -13.35
C THR A 272 -29.46 -1.18 -12.03
N PRO A 273 -30.15 -0.07 -11.74
CA PRO A 273 -30.02 0.62 -10.47
C PRO A 273 -30.57 -0.22 -9.33
N GLU A 274 -29.98 -0.09 -8.13
CA GLU A 274 -30.53 -0.71 -6.93
C GLU A 274 -31.88 -0.08 -6.57
N PRO A 275 -32.93 -0.88 -6.37
CA PRO A 275 -34.21 -0.34 -5.92
C PRO A 275 -34.12 0.11 -4.46
N PRO A 276 -34.88 1.15 -4.06
CA PRO A 276 -34.90 1.59 -2.66
C PRO A 276 -35.22 0.44 -1.71
N GLN A 277 -34.39 0.26 -0.69
CA GLN A 277 -34.62 -0.72 0.36
C GLN A 277 -35.87 -0.34 1.17
N ARG A 278 -36.71 -1.33 1.52
CA ARG A 278 -37.99 -1.14 2.22
C ARG A 278 -38.12 -2.05 3.44
N GLY A 279 -37.06 -2.24 4.15
CA GLY A 279 -37.02 -3.05 5.36
C GLY A 279 -35.60 -3.47 5.66
N GLU A 280 -35.27 -3.57 6.96
CA GLU A 280 -33.97 -4.00 7.43
C GLU A 280 -33.59 -5.39 6.88
N ARG A 281 -32.34 -5.53 6.48
CA ARG A 281 -31.73 -6.80 6.10
C ARG A 281 -30.72 -7.21 7.14
N ARG A 282 -30.72 -8.50 7.54
CA ARG A 282 -29.77 -9.03 8.52
C ARG A 282 -29.16 -10.32 8.05
N VAL A 283 -27.84 -10.42 8.14
CA VAL A 283 -27.09 -11.63 7.79
C VAL A 283 -26.10 -11.95 8.90
N THR A 284 -25.72 -13.20 9.01
CA THR A 284 -24.70 -13.63 9.98
C THR A 284 -23.78 -14.65 9.33
N LEU A 285 -22.50 -14.33 9.33
CA LEU A 285 -21.45 -15.23 8.90
C LEU A 285 -20.96 -16.03 10.12
N LYS A 286 -21.05 -17.36 10.05
CA LYS A 286 -20.54 -18.27 11.09
C LYS A 286 -19.37 -19.06 10.58
N ARG A 287 -18.21 -18.82 11.12
CA ARG A 287 -16.95 -19.51 10.77
C ARG A 287 -16.08 -19.68 11.99
N PRO A 288 -15.09 -20.57 11.95
CA PRO A 288 -14.03 -20.60 12.93
C PRO A 288 -13.37 -19.23 13.08
N GLY A 289 -13.17 -18.82 14.32
CA GLY A 289 -12.57 -17.52 14.65
C GLY A 289 -12.74 -17.18 16.12
N THR A 290 -12.35 -16.01 16.53
CA THR A 290 -12.34 -15.62 17.95
C THR A 290 -12.94 -14.27 18.24
N THR A 291 -12.74 -13.33 17.33
CA THR A 291 -13.20 -11.96 17.51
C THR A 291 -14.38 -11.73 16.58
N GLY A 292 -15.51 -11.28 17.15
CA GLY A 292 -16.68 -10.90 16.39
C GLY A 292 -16.46 -9.62 15.59
N GLU A 293 -17.32 -9.37 14.63
CA GLU A 293 -17.36 -8.12 13.88
C GLU A 293 -18.80 -7.74 13.54
N VAL A 294 -19.08 -6.45 13.50
CA VAL A 294 -20.38 -5.89 13.19
C VAL A 294 -20.24 -4.88 12.09
N LEU A 295 -21.00 -5.05 11.00
CA LEU A 295 -21.17 -4.07 9.94
C LEU A 295 -22.60 -3.56 9.94
N VAL A 296 -22.80 -2.25 9.85
CA VAL A 296 -24.09 -1.58 9.71
C VAL A 296 -24.03 -0.62 8.56
N GLY A 297 -24.70 -0.90 7.47
CA GLY A 297 -24.68 -0.07 6.25
C GLY A 297 -26.01 0.55 5.92
N TYR A 298 -25.95 1.73 5.31
CA TYR A 298 -27.09 2.45 4.82
C TYR A 298 -26.84 2.91 3.38
N HIS A 299 -27.79 2.71 2.47
CA HIS A 299 -27.70 3.27 1.13
C HIS A 299 -27.66 4.78 1.16
N VAL A 300 -26.70 5.35 0.44
CA VAL A 300 -26.43 6.79 0.35
C VAL A 300 -26.26 7.20 -1.11
N PRO A 301 -26.38 8.50 -1.46
CA PRO A 301 -26.24 8.96 -2.83
C PRO A 301 -24.81 8.82 -3.33
N GLU A 302 -24.67 8.80 -4.66
CA GLU A 302 -23.40 8.77 -5.37
C GLU A 302 -22.55 10.03 -5.12
N THR A 303 -21.24 9.90 -5.35
CA THR A 303 -20.28 11.00 -5.25
C THR A 303 -20.68 12.20 -6.11
N GLY A 304 -20.48 13.40 -5.55
CA GLY A 304 -20.81 14.66 -6.21
C GLY A 304 -22.22 15.19 -5.93
N GLN A 305 -23.12 14.38 -5.38
CA GLN A 305 -24.41 14.86 -4.90
C GLN A 305 -24.23 15.77 -3.66
N PRO A 306 -25.13 16.72 -3.45
CA PRO A 306 -25.00 17.65 -2.31
C PRO A 306 -24.88 16.99 -0.95
N ASP A 307 -25.54 15.86 -0.74
CA ASP A 307 -25.54 15.15 0.53
C ASP A 307 -24.29 14.30 0.74
N HIS A 308 -23.54 13.94 -0.30
CA HIS A 308 -22.26 13.25 -0.15
C HIS A 308 -21.27 14.07 0.68
N TYR A 309 -21.16 15.38 0.44
CA TYR A 309 -20.29 16.25 1.27
C TYR A 309 -20.76 16.35 2.73
N VAL A 310 -22.05 16.17 2.97
CA VAL A 310 -22.60 16.12 4.34
C VAL A 310 -22.22 14.81 5.02
N LEU A 311 -22.22 13.70 4.26
CA LEU A 311 -21.82 12.37 4.75
C LEU A 311 -20.32 12.31 5.05
N ASP A 312 -19.46 12.94 4.26
CA ASP A 312 -18.04 13.12 4.58
C ASP A 312 -17.85 13.78 5.96
N VAL A 313 -18.59 14.86 6.23
CA VAL A 313 -18.52 15.55 7.53
C VAL A 313 -19.11 14.68 8.64
N ILE A 314 -20.15 13.90 8.38
CA ILE A 314 -20.71 12.93 9.34
C ILE A 314 -19.67 11.85 9.68
N SER A 315 -18.97 11.31 8.66
CA SER A 315 -17.87 10.36 8.85
C SER A 315 -16.82 10.92 9.80
N GLN A 316 -16.38 12.16 9.59
CA GLN A 316 -15.41 12.81 10.48
C GLN A 316 -15.92 13.02 11.90
N ILE A 317 -17.19 13.42 12.09
CA ILE A 317 -17.78 13.59 13.42
C ILE A 317 -17.84 12.26 14.17
N LEU A 318 -18.19 11.18 13.49
CA LEU A 318 -18.35 9.87 14.09
C LEU A 318 -17.01 9.15 14.28
N SER A 319 -16.05 9.29 13.35
CA SER A 319 -14.85 8.45 13.25
C SER A 319 -13.52 9.21 13.18
N GLY A 320 -13.54 10.56 13.11
CA GLY A 320 -12.35 11.39 12.87
C GLY A 320 -11.42 11.50 14.08
N GLY A 321 -10.93 10.38 14.59
CA GLY A 321 -9.91 10.33 15.64
C GLY A 321 -10.45 9.97 17.04
N ARG A 322 -9.61 10.18 18.05
CA ARG A 322 -9.91 9.78 19.44
C ARG A 322 -10.99 10.64 20.11
N SER A 323 -11.25 11.85 19.63
CA SER A 323 -12.34 12.68 20.12
C SER A 323 -13.67 12.44 19.39
N ALA A 324 -13.69 11.60 18.38
CA ALA A 324 -14.87 11.25 17.61
C ALA A 324 -15.90 10.48 18.47
N ARG A 325 -17.19 10.58 18.08
CA ARG A 325 -18.29 10.02 18.89
C ARG A 325 -18.20 8.51 19.06
N LEU A 326 -17.88 7.77 17.98
CA LEU A 326 -17.78 6.31 18.06
C LEU A 326 -16.62 5.88 18.97
N TYR A 327 -15.45 6.51 18.83
CA TYR A 327 -14.33 6.23 19.72
C TYR A 327 -14.70 6.48 21.20
N GLN A 328 -15.32 7.63 21.51
CA GLN A 328 -15.68 7.98 22.88
C GLN A 328 -16.82 7.12 23.44
N ALA A 329 -17.74 6.65 22.60
CA ALA A 329 -18.90 5.88 23.05
C ALA A 329 -18.63 4.38 23.14
N LEU A 330 -17.77 3.84 22.28
CA LEU A 330 -17.50 2.41 22.18
C LEU A 330 -16.11 2.03 22.68
N VAL A 331 -15.07 2.67 22.13
CA VAL A 331 -13.68 2.26 22.40
C VAL A 331 -13.26 2.74 23.79
N GLU A 332 -13.52 4.01 24.11
CA GLU A 332 -13.17 4.59 25.42
C GLU A 332 -13.97 3.95 26.58
N LYS A 333 -15.13 3.36 26.31
CA LYS A 333 -15.92 2.62 27.29
C LYS A 333 -15.61 1.11 27.33
N GLY A 334 -14.71 0.63 26.47
CA GLY A 334 -14.34 -0.78 26.42
C GLY A 334 -15.45 -1.70 25.85
N ILE A 335 -16.41 -1.16 25.11
CA ILE A 335 -17.44 -1.93 24.39
C ILE A 335 -16.84 -2.53 23.12
N ALA A 336 -16.03 -1.75 22.40
CA ALA A 336 -15.36 -2.19 21.18
C ALA A 336 -13.85 -1.92 21.27
N GLN A 337 -13.07 -2.69 20.51
CA GLN A 337 -11.64 -2.45 20.30
C GLN A 337 -11.44 -1.33 19.28
N SER A 338 -12.26 -1.35 18.23
CA SER A 338 -12.34 -0.35 17.17
C SER A 338 -13.79 -0.08 16.82
N ALA A 339 -14.06 1.14 16.34
CA ALA A 339 -15.33 1.50 15.73
C ALA A 339 -15.09 2.64 14.76
N SER A 340 -15.61 2.52 13.56
CA SER A 340 -15.53 3.57 12.55
C SER A 340 -16.81 3.68 11.70
N GLY A 341 -16.87 4.67 10.81
CA GLY A 341 -17.95 4.84 9.85
C GLY A 341 -17.46 5.65 8.68
N ASN A 342 -17.53 5.07 7.48
CA ASN A 342 -16.98 5.62 6.27
C ASN A 342 -18.03 5.68 5.15
N ASP A 343 -17.97 6.74 4.36
CA ASP A 343 -18.63 6.87 3.07
C ASP A 343 -17.62 6.52 1.96
N SER A 344 -18.10 6.03 0.83
CA SER A 344 -17.25 5.63 -0.31
C SER A 344 -17.51 6.49 -1.52
N ASP A 345 -16.46 6.76 -2.29
CA ASP A 345 -16.50 7.52 -3.54
C ASP A 345 -16.87 6.61 -4.72
N ASN A 346 -18.16 6.48 -5.03
CA ASN A 346 -18.66 5.63 -6.10
C ASN A 346 -19.46 6.43 -7.15
N LYS A 347 -19.50 5.89 -8.36
CA LYS A 347 -20.23 6.48 -9.50
C LYS A 347 -21.75 6.39 -9.37
N ASP A 348 -22.24 5.31 -8.79
CA ASP A 348 -23.65 5.09 -8.50
C ASP A 348 -23.89 5.09 -6.99
N PRO A 349 -25.12 5.23 -6.49
CA PRO A 349 -25.42 5.19 -5.06
C PRO A 349 -24.84 3.95 -4.39
N TYR A 350 -24.15 4.14 -3.27
CA TYR A 350 -23.43 3.07 -2.56
C TYR A 350 -23.86 3.00 -1.09
N LEU A 351 -22.96 2.59 -0.20
CA LEU A 351 -23.23 2.43 1.23
C LEU A 351 -22.32 3.35 2.06
N MET A 352 -22.90 3.99 3.08
CA MET A 352 -22.13 4.43 4.24
C MET A 352 -22.13 3.27 5.24
N VAL A 353 -20.94 2.77 5.57
CA VAL A 353 -20.74 1.60 6.41
C VAL A 353 -20.16 2.01 7.76
N PHE A 354 -20.78 1.54 8.83
CA PHE A 354 -20.26 1.61 10.20
C PHE A 354 -19.80 0.23 10.61
N ASP A 355 -18.58 0.13 11.13
CA ASP A 355 -17.98 -1.10 11.61
C ASP A 355 -17.68 -1.03 13.10
N GLY A 356 -17.59 -2.20 13.74
CA GLY A 356 -17.17 -2.29 15.11
C GLY A 356 -16.73 -3.70 15.51
N THR A 357 -15.53 -3.77 16.09
CA THR A 357 -14.95 -5.00 16.63
C THR A 357 -15.19 -5.09 18.14
N PRO A 358 -15.96 -6.06 18.64
CA PRO A 358 -16.23 -6.19 20.07
C PRO A 358 -14.96 -6.35 20.91
N SER A 359 -14.96 -5.76 22.11
CA SER A 359 -13.96 -6.09 23.13
C SER A 359 -14.19 -7.51 23.68
N ALA A 360 -13.15 -8.11 24.26
CA ALA A 360 -13.24 -9.46 24.82
C ALA A 360 -14.42 -9.60 25.81
N GLY A 361 -15.27 -10.58 25.54
CA GLY A 361 -16.48 -10.85 26.35
C GLY A 361 -17.69 -9.95 26.06
N VAL A 362 -17.58 -9.03 25.08
CA VAL A 362 -18.69 -8.20 24.60
C VAL A 362 -19.33 -8.87 23.40
N THR A 363 -20.66 -8.82 23.29
CA THR A 363 -21.40 -9.40 22.15
C THR A 363 -21.51 -8.43 20.97
N ASN A 364 -21.63 -8.98 19.74
CA ASN A 364 -21.91 -8.19 18.54
C ASN A 364 -23.14 -7.29 18.72
N ASN A 365 -24.21 -7.78 19.35
CA ASN A 365 -25.43 -7.00 19.61
C ASN A 365 -25.18 -5.79 20.52
N ALA A 366 -24.26 -5.90 21.49
CA ALA A 366 -23.92 -4.77 22.34
C ALA A 366 -23.17 -3.67 21.57
N VAL A 367 -22.30 -4.06 20.64
CA VAL A 367 -21.59 -3.13 19.75
C VAL A 367 -22.59 -2.46 18.79
N GLU A 368 -23.44 -3.22 18.12
CA GLU A 368 -24.49 -2.67 17.25
C GLU A 368 -25.37 -1.67 17.98
N THR A 369 -25.87 -2.04 19.16
CA THR A 369 -26.72 -1.16 19.97
C THR A 369 -26.01 0.17 20.28
N ALA A 370 -24.71 0.13 20.56
CA ALA A 370 -23.92 1.32 20.85
C ALA A 370 -23.65 2.17 19.59
N LEU A 371 -23.36 1.54 18.45
CA LEU A 371 -23.23 2.20 17.15
C LEU A 371 -24.53 2.93 16.76
N GLU A 372 -25.64 2.21 16.79
CA GLU A 372 -26.96 2.76 16.45
C GLU A 372 -27.37 3.91 17.38
N ALA A 373 -27.03 3.81 18.69
CA ALA A 373 -27.32 4.89 19.64
C ALA A 373 -26.58 6.19 19.28
N GLU A 374 -25.35 6.12 18.80
CA GLU A 374 -24.61 7.33 18.37
C GLU A 374 -25.13 7.87 17.02
N ILE A 375 -25.48 7.00 16.08
CA ILE A 375 -26.13 7.37 14.81
C ILE A 375 -27.49 8.07 15.07
N ALA A 376 -28.31 7.51 15.96
CA ALA A 376 -29.62 8.09 16.33
C ALA A 376 -29.50 9.48 16.99
N LYS A 377 -28.39 9.77 17.68
CA LYS A 377 -28.16 11.10 18.22
C LYS A 377 -28.01 12.16 17.14
N LEU A 378 -27.44 11.82 15.96
CA LEU A 378 -27.38 12.76 14.83
C LEU A 378 -28.77 13.16 14.32
N GLN A 379 -29.75 12.24 14.42
CA GLN A 379 -31.13 12.50 14.01
C GLN A 379 -31.89 13.39 15.00
N THR A 380 -31.60 13.25 16.31
CA THR A 380 -32.40 13.86 17.38
C THR A 380 -31.77 15.12 17.97
N THR A 381 -30.45 15.23 17.95
CA THR A 381 -29.71 16.32 18.58
C THR A 381 -28.76 16.95 17.57
N PRO A 382 -28.87 18.25 17.32
CA PRO A 382 -27.90 18.94 16.45
C PRO A 382 -26.47 18.78 16.97
N VAL A 383 -25.51 18.62 16.04
CA VAL A 383 -24.09 18.63 16.40
C VAL A 383 -23.69 20.00 16.94
N THR A 384 -22.77 20.04 17.87
CA THR A 384 -22.26 21.29 18.41
C THR A 384 -21.42 22.05 17.39
N ALA A 385 -21.33 23.36 17.51
CA ALA A 385 -20.50 24.19 16.64
C ALA A 385 -19.01 23.76 16.69
N GLY A 386 -18.53 23.31 17.87
CA GLY A 386 -17.17 22.82 18.05
C GLY A 386 -16.91 21.50 17.33
N GLU A 387 -17.84 20.54 17.36
CA GLU A 387 -17.73 19.28 16.63
C GLU A 387 -17.73 19.51 15.11
N LEU A 388 -18.65 20.34 14.63
CA LEU A 388 -18.73 20.68 13.21
C LEU A 388 -17.46 21.37 12.72
N ALA A 389 -16.98 22.39 13.44
CA ALA A 389 -15.78 23.12 13.08
C ALA A 389 -14.54 22.18 13.03
N ARG A 390 -14.42 21.28 14.02
CA ARG A 390 -13.33 20.30 14.07
C ARG A 390 -13.39 19.34 12.87
N ALA A 391 -14.56 18.76 12.56
CA ALA A 391 -14.73 17.86 11.44
C ALA A 391 -14.36 18.53 10.10
N ILE A 392 -14.83 19.76 9.89
CA ILE A 392 -14.47 20.55 8.68
C ILE A 392 -12.96 20.77 8.62
N THR A 393 -12.32 21.18 9.71
CA THR A 393 -10.86 21.43 9.75
C THR A 393 -10.06 20.15 9.49
N GLN A 394 -10.48 19.02 10.05
CA GLN A 394 -9.83 17.73 9.80
C GLN A 394 -9.94 17.32 8.32
N THR A 395 -11.11 17.47 7.71
CA THR A 395 -11.31 17.20 6.27
C THR A 395 -10.44 18.12 5.41
N GLU A 396 -10.35 19.41 5.75
CA GLU A 396 -9.47 20.37 5.05
C GLU A 396 -7.99 20.00 5.18
N ALA A 397 -7.56 19.64 6.38
CA ALA A 397 -6.16 19.25 6.61
C ALA A 397 -5.82 17.95 5.86
N ALA A 398 -6.68 16.94 5.90
CA ALA A 398 -6.51 15.69 5.14
C ALA A 398 -6.40 15.96 3.64
N PHE A 399 -7.24 16.84 3.10
CA PHE A 399 -7.16 17.27 1.71
C PHE A 399 -5.80 17.91 1.37
N ILE A 400 -5.25 18.74 2.25
CA ILE A 400 -3.95 19.39 2.04
C ILE A 400 -2.82 18.37 2.13
N TYR A 401 -2.85 17.45 3.09
CA TYR A 401 -1.83 16.40 3.23
C TYR A 401 -1.79 15.45 2.04
N GLN A 402 -2.92 15.10 1.48
CA GLN A 402 -3.00 14.27 0.28
C GLN A 402 -2.33 14.92 -0.93
N ASN A 403 -2.31 16.25 -0.99
CA ASN A 403 -1.58 17.00 -2.02
C ASN A 403 -0.06 17.15 -1.77
N ASP A 404 0.49 16.55 -0.71
CA ASP A 404 1.92 16.61 -0.41
C ASP A 404 2.76 15.73 -1.36
N SER A 405 2.17 14.71 -2.00
CA SER A 405 2.82 13.83 -2.97
C SER A 405 2.25 13.96 -4.38
N VAL A 406 3.06 13.65 -5.41
CA VAL A 406 2.58 13.59 -6.80
C VAL A 406 1.59 12.44 -6.98
N SER A 407 1.81 11.32 -6.27
CA SER A 407 0.92 10.17 -6.25
C SER A 407 -0.45 10.52 -5.69
N GLY A 408 -0.51 11.19 -4.53
CA GLY A 408 -1.77 11.63 -3.93
C GLY A 408 -2.56 12.57 -4.83
N GLN A 409 -1.87 13.53 -5.46
CA GLN A 409 -2.48 14.48 -6.40
C GLN A 409 -3.00 13.76 -7.65
N ALA A 410 -2.26 12.81 -8.22
CA ALA A 410 -2.65 12.08 -9.42
C ALA A 410 -3.83 11.14 -9.14
N ASN A 411 -3.79 10.43 -8.02
CA ASN A 411 -4.89 9.54 -7.61
C ASN A 411 -6.19 10.30 -7.42
N ASP A 412 -6.17 11.45 -6.75
CA ASP A 412 -7.34 12.31 -6.62
C ASP A 412 -7.91 12.74 -7.98
N LEU A 413 -7.05 13.22 -8.88
CA LEU A 413 -7.47 13.68 -10.20
C LEU A 413 -8.10 12.53 -11.02
N GLY A 414 -7.46 11.35 -11.01
CA GLY A 414 -7.91 10.19 -11.76
C GLY A 414 -9.19 9.60 -11.21
N ALA A 415 -9.28 9.40 -9.89
CA ALA A 415 -10.42 8.77 -9.23
C ALA A 415 -11.72 9.52 -9.49
N TYR A 416 -11.72 10.86 -9.39
CA TYR A 416 -12.92 11.63 -9.67
C TYR A 416 -13.20 11.81 -11.17
N ALA A 417 -12.15 11.95 -11.99
CA ALA A 417 -12.34 12.08 -13.43
C ALA A 417 -12.92 10.81 -14.06
N VAL A 418 -12.52 9.62 -13.60
CA VAL A 418 -12.97 8.32 -14.15
C VAL A 418 -14.46 8.08 -13.90
N ILE A 419 -14.99 8.57 -12.76
CA ILE A 419 -16.43 8.51 -12.45
C ILE A 419 -17.23 9.67 -13.06
N GLY A 420 -16.58 10.57 -13.81
CA GLY A 420 -17.23 11.67 -14.54
C GLY A 420 -17.21 13.02 -13.82
N LEU A 421 -16.39 13.20 -12.80
CA LEU A 421 -16.30 14.39 -11.94
C LEU A 421 -14.91 15.07 -11.97
N PRO A 422 -14.34 15.42 -13.15
CA PRO A 422 -12.96 15.90 -13.26
C PRO A 422 -12.67 17.18 -12.47
N HIS A 423 -13.69 17.96 -12.11
CA HIS A 423 -13.55 19.21 -11.37
C HIS A 423 -14.04 19.12 -9.90
N TYR A 424 -14.28 17.90 -9.40
CA TYR A 424 -14.80 17.67 -8.05
C TYR A 424 -13.96 18.39 -6.99
N ARG A 425 -12.66 18.17 -7.03
CA ARG A 425 -11.71 18.74 -6.06
C ARG A 425 -11.63 20.27 -6.10
N ALA A 426 -11.88 20.89 -7.23
CA ALA A 426 -11.87 22.37 -7.35
C ALA A 426 -12.90 23.05 -6.44
N THR A 427 -14.00 22.35 -6.15
CA THR A 427 -15.12 22.90 -5.35
C THR A 427 -15.30 22.22 -4.01
N TYR A 428 -14.62 21.11 -3.76
CA TYR A 428 -14.80 20.23 -2.61
C TYR A 428 -14.74 20.97 -1.28
N LEU A 429 -13.64 21.67 -0.98
CA LEU A 429 -13.48 22.39 0.28
C LEU A 429 -14.55 23.47 0.50
N ASN A 430 -15.01 24.14 -0.57
CA ASN A 430 -16.08 25.12 -0.44
C ASN A 430 -17.41 24.45 -0.07
N LYS A 431 -17.67 23.25 -0.58
CA LYS A 431 -18.86 22.45 -0.23
C LYS A 431 -18.80 21.96 1.21
N ILE A 432 -17.64 21.42 1.63
CA ILE A 432 -17.41 20.99 3.01
C ILE A 432 -17.62 22.15 3.99
N ARG A 433 -17.05 23.33 3.72
CA ARG A 433 -17.24 24.54 4.56
C ARG A 433 -18.67 25.02 4.64
N ALA A 434 -19.47 24.73 3.64
CA ALA A 434 -20.88 25.15 3.61
C ALA A 434 -21.81 24.21 4.40
N VAL A 435 -21.35 23.04 4.84
CA VAL A 435 -22.16 22.09 5.61
C VAL A 435 -22.56 22.69 6.96
N THR A 436 -23.84 22.56 7.28
CA THR A 436 -24.41 23.06 8.55
C THR A 436 -24.88 21.92 9.45
N ALA A 437 -25.05 22.22 10.75
CA ALA A 437 -25.63 21.25 11.70
C ALA A 437 -27.05 20.80 11.29
N ALA A 438 -27.78 21.65 10.61
CA ALA A 438 -29.12 21.34 10.10
C ALA A 438 -29.05 20.35 8.91
N ASP A 439 -28.05 20.47 8.03
CA ASP A 439 -27.80 19.53 6.94
C ASP A 439 -27.45 18.15 7.47
N ILE A 440 -26.56 18.07 8.46
CA ILE A 440 -26.19 16.83 9.14
C ILE A 440 -27.43 16.14 9.72
N GLN A 441 -28.24 16.87 10.49
CA GLN A 441 -29.45 16.31 11.07
C GLN A 441 -30.46 15.85 10.02
N ARG A 442 -30.63 16.62 8.92
CA ARG A 442 -31.50 16.28 7.81
C ARG A 442 -31.00 15.01 7.09
N ALA A 443 -29.72 14.93 6.74
CA ALA A 443 -29.12 13.78 6.08
C ALA A 443 -29.25 12.53 6.96
N ALA A 444 -28.93 12.62 8.26
CA ALA A 444 -29.08 11.52 9.19
C ALA A 444 -30.53 11.01 9.26
N LYS A 445 -31.53 11.89 9.26
CA LYS A 445 -32.96 11.50 9.22
C LYS A 445 -33.36 10.88 7.89
N THR A 446 -32.73 11.27 6.80
CA THR A 446 -33.06 10.80 5.45
C THR A 446 -32.50 9.42 5.20
N TYR A 447 -31.22 9.19 5.55
CA TYR A 447 -30.49 7.99 5.15
C TYR A 447 -30.40 6.92 6.24
N PHE A 448 -30.23 7.29 7.53
CA PHE A 448 -30.00 6.34 8.60
C PHE A 448 -31.32 5.84 9.23
N THR A 449 -32.17 5.29 8.39
CA THR A 449 -33.48 4.74 8.83
C THR A 449 -33.42 3.22 8.93
N ALA A 450 -34.26 2.64 9.76
CA ALA A 450 -34.35 1.18 9.91
C ALA A 450 -34.68 0.47 8.58
N ASP A 451 -35.52 1.06 7.74
CA ASP A 451 -35.89 0.49 6.46
C ASP A 451 -34.73 0.49 5.44
N ASN A 452 -33.74 1.36 5.59
CA ASN A 452 -32.58 1.52 4.71
C ASN A 452 -31.33 0.80 5.25
N ARG A 453 -31.47 0.04 6.34
CA ARG A 453 -30.36 -0.55 7.07
C ARG A 453 -30.11 -2.00 6.67
N THR A 454 -28.83 -2.32 6.46
CA THR A 454 -28.33 -3.70 6.37
C THR A 454 -27.34 -3.95 7.49
N VAL A 455 -27.48 -5.05 8.22
CA VAL A 455 -26.61 -5.43 9.34
C VAL A 455 -25.98 -6.78 9.06
N ALA A 456 -24.67 -6.89 9.24
CA ALA A 456 -23.96 -8.14 9.19
C ALA A 456 -23.17 -8.41 10.46
N TYR A 457 -23.17 -9.65 10.89
CA TYR A 457 -22.34 -10.13 12.00
C TYR A 457 -21.37 -11.20 11.55
N PHE A 458 -20.12 -11.08 11.92
CA PHE A 458 -19.25 -12.22 12.06
C PHE A 458 -19.47 -12.81 13.47
N ASP A 459 -19.99 -14.05 13.53
CA ASP A 459 -20.23 -14.80 14.76
C ASP A 459 -19.17 -15.92 14.84
N PRO A 460 -18.05 -15.68 15.54
CA PRO A 460 -16.95 -16.64 15.59
C PRO A 460 -17.37 -17.94 16.25
N GLN A 461 -17.07 -19.05 15.58
CA GLN A 461 -17.32 -20.40 16.10
C GLN A 461 -16.04 -21.01 16.64
N PRO A 462 -16.09 -21.84 17.68
CA PRO A 462 -14.93 -22.60 18.14
C PRO A 462 -14.33 -23.42 16.98
N VAL A 463 -13.01 -23.41 16.86
CA VAL A 463 -12.31 -24.27 15.89
C VAL A 463 -12.52 -25.73 16.27
N PRO A 464 -13.21 -26.57 15.48
CA PRO A 464 -13.35 -27.98 15.80
C PRO A 464 -11.99 -28.66 15.72
N ALA A 465 -11.59 -29.37 16.75
CA ALA A 465 -10.36 -30.16 16.70
C ALA A 465 -10.47 -31.20 15.54
N GLY A 466 -9.73 -30.95 14.47
CA GLY A 466 -9.57 -31.88 13.33
C GLY A 466 -10.58 -31.76 12.20
N ALA A 467 -11.26 -30.65 12.00
CA ALA A 467 -12.28 -30.54 10.98
C ALA A 467 -12.23 -29.26 10.13
N ILE A 468 -11.32 -29.18 9.21
CA ILE A 468 -11.58 -28.60 7.87
C ILE A 468 -10.80 -29.47 6.87
N PRO A 469 -11.46 -30.09 5.86
CA PRO A 469 -10.72 -30.70 4.77
C PRO A 469 -9.98 -29.58 4.02
N PRO A 470 -8.71 -29.79 3.68
CA PRO A 470 -8.00 -28.83 2.84
C PRO A 470 -8.81 -28.61 1.55
N PRO A 471 -8.80 -27.40 0.99
CA PRO A 471 -9.44 -27.14 -0.29
C PRO A 471 -8.99 -28.19 -1.32
N PRO A 472 -9.85 -28.55 -2.28
CA PRO A 472 -9.50 -29.59 -3.26
C PRO A 472 -8.21 -29.21 -3.97
N PRO A 473 -7.32 -30.17 -4.22
CA PRO A 473 -6.03 -29.89 -4.83
C PRO A 473 -6.24 -29.22 -6.18
N VAL A 474 -5.71 -28.00 -6.31
CA VAL A 474 -5.53 -27.39 -7.63
C VAL A 474 -4.44 -28.22 -8.31
N THR A 475 -4.80 -29.00 -9.32
CA THR A 475 -3.86 -29.78 -10.13
C THR A 475 -3.24 -28.85 -11.17
N ASP A 476 -2.29 -28.05 -10.75
CA ASP A 476 -1.63 -27.13 -11.64
C ASP A 476 -0.42 -27.81 -12.27
N ASN A 477 -0.49 -27.99 -13.58
CA ASN A 477 0.67 -28.27 -14.40
C ASN A 477 1.39 -26.94 -14.69
N PHE A 478 2.27 -26.53 -13.80
CA PHE A 478 3.13 -25.38 -14.03
C PHE A 478 4.16 -25.73 -15.12
N GLY A 479 3.90 -25.26 -16.33
CA GLY A 479 4.94 -25.19 -17.35
C GLY A 479 5.96 -24.11 -16.96
N SER A 480 7.24 -24.42 -16.97
CA SER A 480 8.30 -23.42 -16.82
C SER A 480 8.14 -22.31 -17.85
N ALA A 481 8.25 -21.03 -17.43
CA ALA A 481 8.27 -19.90 -18.34
C ALA A 481 9.26 -20.18 -19.49
N LYS A 482 8.77 -20.14 -20.73
CA LYS A 482 9.63 -20.41 -21.90
C LYS A 482 10.56 -19.22 -22.10
N PRO A 483 11.86 -19.43 -22.31
CA PRO A 483 12.76 -18.34 -22.63
C PRO A 483 12.24 -17.56 -23.83
N VAL A 484 12.36 -16.22 -23.81
CA VAL A 484 12.02 -15.36 -24.94
C VAL A 484 12.77 -15.85 -26.20
N THR A 485 12.02 -16.39 -27.16
CA THR A 485 12.62 -16.98 -28.38
C THR A 485 12.47 -16.09 -29.60
N ASP A 486 11.53 -15.14 -29.59
CA ASP A 486 11.30 -14.22 -30.72
C ASP A 486 12.47 -13.23 -30.83
N PRO A 487 13.20 -13.24 -31.96
CA PRO A 487 14.32 -12.33 -32.20
C PRO A 487 13.90 -10.86 -32.22
N ARG A 488 12.67 -10.55 -32.62
CA ARG A 488 12.15 -9.16 -32.67
C ARG A 488 11.98 -8.62 -31.25
N GLN A 489 11.34 -9.40 -30.40
CA GLN A 489 11.13 -9.02 -28.99
C GLN A 489 12.46 -8.85 -28.25
N LYS A 490 13.42 -9.76 -28.47
CA LYS A 490 14.80 -9.62 -27.94
C LYS A 490 15.50 -8.36 -28.43
N ALA A 491 15.39 -8.05 -29.71
CA ALA A 491 16.02 -6.87 -30.29
C ALA A 491 15.35 -5.59 -29.78
N LEU A 492 14.03 -5.58 -29.64
CA LEU A 492 13.29 -4.44 -29.11
C LEU A 492 13.65 -4.17 -27.65
N LEU A 493 13.63 -5.21 -26.80
CA LEU A 493 13.99 -5.09 -25.39
C LEU A 493 15.43 -4.56 -25.24
N ALA A 494 16.38 -5.11 -26.00
CA ALA A 494 17.76 -4.63 -25.99
C ALA A 494 17.89 -3.18 -26.47
N ASN A 495 17.05 -2.73 -27.41
CA ASN A 495 17.03 -1.34 -27.86
C ASN A 495 16.43 -0.42 -26.77
N LEU A 496 15.35 -0.82 -26.11
CA LEU A 496 14.76 -0.07 -25.00
C LEU A 496 15.73 0.03 -23.83
N ASP A 497 16.37 -1.07 -23.46
CA ASP A 497 17.43 -1.06 -22.46
C ASP A 497 18.55 -0.09 -22.82
N LYS A 498 18.99 -0.10 -24.08
CA LYS A 498 20.02 0.83 -24.55
C LYS A 498 19.53 2.28 -24.55
N GLU A 499 18.30 2.53 -24.96
CA GLU A 499 17.71 3.87 -25.04
C GLU A 499 17.55 4.48 -23.64
N PHE A 500 16.94 3.74 -22.70
CA PHE A 500 16.60 4.26 -21.40
C PHE A 500 17.67 4.01 -20.32
N ASN A 501 18.43 2.93 -20.37
CA ASN A 501 19.50 2.64 -19.42
C ASN A 501 20.85 3.29 -19.79
N SER A 502 21.02 3.81 -21.02
CA SER A 502 22.23 4.54 -21.42
C SER A 502 22.24 5.99 -20.89
N VAL A 503 21.08 6.52 -20.57
CA VAL A 503 20.97 7.79 -19.89
C VAL A 503 21.23 7.53 -18.41
N SER A 504 22.41 7.91 -17.92
CA SER A 504 22.64 7.99 -16.47
C SER A 504 21.43 8.70 -15.86
N PRO A 505 20.77 8.13 -14.80
CA PRO A 505 19.68 8.86 -14.15
C PRO A 505 20.17 10.28 -13.95
N ALA A 506 19.45 11.23 -14.54
CA ALA A 506 19.93 12.58 -14.56
C ALA A 506 20.38 12.89 -13.15
N THR A 507 21.66 13.23 -12.99
CA THR A 507 22.11 13.96 -11.81
C THR A 507 21.47 15.32 -11.95
N THR A 508 20.15 15.36 -11.93
CA THR A 508 19.41 16.58 -11.68
C THR A 508 19.96 17.02 -10.35
N LYS A 509 20.80 18.07 -10.41
CA LYS A 509 21.08 18.79 -9.18
C LYS A 509 19.72 18.92 -8.53
N PRO A 510 19.48 18.32 -7.35
CA PRO A 510 18.26 18.63 -6.62
C PRO A 510 18.21 20.16 -6.62
N ALA A 511 17.11 20.71 -7.09
CA ALA A 511 16.88 22.15 -7.02
C ALA A 511 17.37 22.49 -5.63
N SER A 512 18.25 23.47 -5.48
CA SER A 512 19.09 23.69 -4.31
C SER A 512 18.23 23.68 -3.03
N ALA A 513 17.87 22.49 -2.61
CA ALA A 513 17.14 22.32 -1.35
C ALA A 513 18.02 22.93 -0.26
N PRO A 514 17.48 23.80 0.59
CA PRO A 514 18.25 24.39 1.69
C PRO A 514 18.95 23.25 2.45
N LYS A 515 20.24 23.47 2.76
CA LYS A 515 20.98 22.49 3.54
C LYS A 515 20.34 22.36 4.92
N PRO A 516 20.16 21.15 5.44
CA PRO A 516 19.64 20.98 6.79
C PRO A 516 20.58 21.62 7.81
N THR A 517 19.99 22.30 8.80
CA THR A 517 20.70 22.93 9.92
C THR A 517 20.61 22.00 11.13
N ARG A 518 21.76 21.62 11.71
CA ARG A 518 21.86 20.82 12.93
C ARG A 518 22.34 21.64 14.09
N ILE A 519 21.63 21.60 15.19
CA ILE A 519 22.06 22.18 16.48
C ILE A 519 21.87 21.17 17.60
N VAL A 520 22.63 21.36 18.67
CA VAL A 520 22.47 20.64 19.94
C VAL A 520 22.09 21.66 21.00
N LEU A 521 20.94 21.45 21.64
CA LEU A 521 20.47 22.30 22.72
C LEU A 521 21.35 22.15 23.97
N PRO A 522 21.34 23.10 24.90
CA PRO A 522 22.16 23.02 26.13
C PRO A 522 21.89 21.77 26.98
N ASN A 523 20.68 21.19 26.90
CA ASN A 523 20.32 19.94 27.60
C ASN A 523 20.75 18.69 26.86
N GLY A 524 21.38 18.79 25.68
CA GLY A 524 21.90 17.69 24.88
C GLY A 524 20.96 17.17 23.78
N MET A 525 19.73 17.67 23.67
CA MET A 525 18.80 17.29 22.60
C MET A 525 19.32 17.79 21.23
N THR A 526 19.30 16.91 20.25
CA THR A 526 19.61 17.27 18.85
C THR A 526 18.37 17.78 18.12
N LEU A 527 18.50 18.86 17.39
CA LEU A 527 17.51 19.40 16.47
C LEU A 527 18.10 19.52 15.07
N ILE A 528 17.37 19.01 14.07
CA ILE A 528 17.68 19.19 12.65
C ILE A 528 16.49 19.88 12.00
N VAL A 529 16.75 20.92 11.20
CA VAL A 529 15.71 21.67 10.49
C VAL A 529 16.06 21.76 9.01
N GLN A 530 15.10 21.42 8.14
CA GLN A 530 15.19 21.66 6.71
C GLN A 530 13.94 22.40 6.21
N GLU A 531 14.14 23.58 5.65
CA GLU A 531 13.06 24.36 5.05
C GLU A 531 12.63 23.77 3.71
N ASN A 532 11.31 23.66 3.49
CA ASN A 532 10.69 23.29 2.22
C ASN A 532 9.36 24.02 2.07
N HIS A 533 9.34 25.03 1.21
CA HIS A 533 8.18 25.92 1.02
C HIS A 533 7.26 25.49 -0.13
N ALA A 534 7.43 24.27 -0.67
CA ALA A 534 6.62 23.77 -1.77
C ALA A 534 5.16 23.55 -1.36
N ASN A 535 4.93 23.06 -0.14
CA ASN A 535 3.62 22.79 0.43
C ASN A 535 3.48 23.44 1.80
N LYS A 536 2.25 23.75 2.22
CA LYS A 536 1.96 24.38 3.52
C LYS A 536 1.89 23.37 4.67
N THR A 537 2.75 22.36 4.64
CA THR A 537 2.82 21.28 5.61
C THR A 537 4.17 21.27 6.34
N VAL A 538 4.17 20.72 7.56
CA VAL A 538 5.37 20.46 8.36
C VAL A 538 5.33 19.03 8.87
N ALA A 539 6.40 18.29 8.62
CA ALA A 539 6.64 16.97 9.16
C ALA A 539 7.63 17.02 10.33
N LEU A 540 7.28 16.31 11.40
CA LEU A 540 8.14 15.99 12.52
C LEU A 540 8.57 14.54 12.42
N SER A 541 9.85 14.26 12.60
CA SER A 541 10.40 12.91 12.71
C SER A 541 11.50 12.91 13.77
N GLY A 542 11.78 11.80 14.40
CA GLY A 542 12.84 11.72 15.39
C GLY A 542 12.86 10.41 16.16
N PHE A 543 13.70 10.37 17.16
CA PHE A 543 13.79 9.20 18.04
C PHE A 543 14.19 9.58 19.47
N VAL A 544 13.89 8.67 20.39
CA VAL A 544 14.44 8.61 21.76
C VAL A 544 15.02 7.22 21.96
N ARG A 545 16.21 7.09 22.57
CA ARG A 545 16.80 5.76 22.88
C ARG A 545 16.02 5.09 24.02
N ALA A 546 14.85 4.55 23.69
CA ALA A 546 13.88 3.97 24.61
C ALA A 546 13.10 2.82 23.95
N GLY A 547 13.79 1.89 23.28
CA GLY A 547 13.21 0.75 22.62
C GLY A 547 13.11 -0.50 23.52
N SER A 548 12.54 -1.59 22.99
CA SER A 548 12.35 -2.86 23.73
C SER A 548 13.66 -3.55 24.09
N ALA A 549 14.79 -3.21 23.43
CA ALA A 549 16.14 -3.64 23.81
C ALA A 549 16.53 -3.23 25.25
N PHE A 550 15.80 -2.31 25.84
CA PHE A 550 15.96 -1.87 27.22
C PHE A 550 14.92 -2.46 28.19
N ASP A 551 14.01 -3.30 27.70
CA ASP A 551 13.04 -3.96 28.59
C ASP A 551 13.74 -4.82 29.63
N PRO A 552 13.42 -4.71 30.93
CA PRO A 552 13.97 -5.60 31.93
C PRO A 552 13.48 -7.05 31.69
N ASP A 553 14.32 -8.03 32.04
CA ASP A 553 13.94 -9.45 31.89
C ASP A 553 12.63 -9.75 32.61
N GLY A 554 11.69 -10.37 31.90
CA GLY A 554 10.33 -10.65 32.37
C GLY A 554 9.37 -9.46 32.33
N LYS A 555 9.81 -8.26 31.90
CA LYS A 555 8.98 -7.06 31.73
C LYS A 555 8.79 -6.73 30.24
N TYR A 556 8.67 -7.75 29.42
CA TYR A 556 8.51 -7.61 27.99
C TYR A 556 7.30 -6.73 27.62
N GLY A 557 7.50 -5.76 26.76
CA GLY A 557 6.50 -4.77 26.38
C GLY A 557 6.44 -3.52 27.26
N ASP A 558 7.37 -3.33 28.22
CA ASP A 558 7.46 -2.11 29.03
C ASP A 558 7.69 -0.87 28.14
N ALA A 559 8.67 -0.95 27.21
CA ALA A 559 8.92 0.11 26.23
C ALA A 559 7.67 0.42 25.37
N GLN A 560 7.00 -0.62 24.87
CA GLN A 560 5.80 -0.48 24.04
C GLN A 560 4.65 0.18 24.80
N MET A 561 4.33 -0.31 26.02
CA MET A 561 3.29 0.29 26.83
C MET A 561 3.64 1.72 27.25
N THR A 562 4.90 1.96 27.60
CA THR A 562 5.36 3.29 28.01
C THR A 562 5.20 4.28 26.85
N ALA A 563 5.68 3.97 25.65
CA ALA A 563 5.53 4.81 24.47
C ALA A 563 4.06 5.11 24.15
N ALA A 564 3.22 4.08 24.13
CA ALA A 564 1.79 4.21 23.86
C ALA A 564 1.02 5.00 24.92
N MET A 565 1.54 5.07 26.16
CA MET A 565 0.93 5.84 27.24
C MET A 565 1.23 7.34 27.18
N LEU A 566 2.27 7.79 26.46
CA LEU A 566 2.67 9.20 26.44
C LEU A 566 1.56 10.11 25.91
N GLY A 567 0.84 9.68 24.84
CA GLY A 567 -0.31 10.39 24.28
C GLY A 567 -1.65 10.10 25.01
N ARG A 568 -1.65 9.41 26.17
CA ARG A 568 -2.86 9.06 26.92
C ARG A 568 -3.08 9.89 28.18
N GLY A 569 -2.40 11.01 28.29
CA GLY A 569 -2.57 12.01 29.34
C GLY A 569 -1.26 12.51 29.92
N THR A 570 -1.22 13.79 30.17
CA THR A 570 -0.11 14.50 30.79
C THR A 570 -0.53 15.09 32.14
N THR A 571 0.39 15.72 32.85
CA THR A 571 0.05 16.46 34.08
C THR A 571 -0.79 17.70 33.79
N THR A 572 -0.90 18.14 32.54
CA THR A 572 -1.62 19.33 32.11
C THR A 572 -2.92 19.04 31.36
N LYS A 573 -3.02 17.88 30.69
CA LYS A 573 -4.14 17.52 29.80
C LYS A 573 -4.52 16.05 29.95
N THR A 574 -5.83 15.78 29.93
CA THR A 574 -6.34 14.42 29.77
C THR A 574 -6.10 13.88 28.35
N ALA A 575 -6.26 12.56 28.14
CA ALA A 575 -6.18 11.95 26.82
C ALA A 575 -7.11 12.62 25.80
N LEU A 576 -8.36 12.88 26.19
CA LEU A 576 -9.33 13.57 25.34
C LEU A 576 -8.91 15.01 25.03
N GLN A 577 -8.35 15.74 25.99
CA GLN A 577 -7.88 17.11 25.77
C GLN A 577 -6.65 17.17 24.84
N LEU A 578 -5.75 16.18 24.90
CA LEU A 578 -4.64 16.02 23.93
C LEU A 578 -5.19 15.78 22.53
N ALA A 579 -6.08 14.81 22.37
CA ALA A 579 -6.74 14.49 21.11
C ALA A 579 -7.45 15.74 20.55
N LEU A 580 -8.32 16.40 21.33
CA LEU A 580 -9.01 17.62 20.91
C LEU A 580 -8.05 18.74 20.49
N SER A 581 -6.91 18.89 21.16
CA SER A 581 -5.93 19.91 20.80
C SER A 581 -5.37 19.72 19.40
N LEU A 582 -4.99 18.49 19.02
CA LEU A 582 -4.44 18.14 17.72
C LEU A 582 -5.54 18.08 16.64
N GLU A 583 -6.61 17.38 16.91
CA GLU A 583 -7.70 17.14 15.97
C GLU A 583 -8.44 18.43 15.59
N SER A 584 -8.49 19.43 16.47
CA SER A 584 -9.11 20.74 16.16
C SER A 584 -8.37 21.54 15.09
N VAL A 585 -7.15 21.19 14.77
CA VAL A 585 -6.32 21.80 13.71
C VAL A 585 -5.88 20.78 12.66
N GLY A 586 -6.41 19.57 12.70
CA GLY A 586 -6.05 18.51 11.78
C GLY A 586 -4.57 18.07 11.88
N ALA A 587 -3.94 18.25 13.04
CA ALA A 587 -2.58 17.84 13.31
C ALA A 587 -2.51 16.46 13.94
N SER A 588 -1.33 15.83 13.85
CA SER A 588 -1.05 14.55 14.49
C SER A 588 0.29 14.54 15.22
N VAL A 589 0.35 13.79 16.32
CA VAL A 589 1.57 13.41 17.03
C VAL A 589 1.47 11.92 17.33
N GLY A 590 2.56 11.18 17.13
CA GLY A 590 2.66 9.76 17.43
C GLY A 590 4.01 9.41 18.03
N ILE A 591 3.99 8.56 19.05
CA ILE A 591 5.19 8.02 19.70
C ILE A 591 5.01 6.52 19.77
N GLY A 592 5.96 5.77 19.17
CA GLY A 592 5.91 4.31 19.13
C GLY A 592 7.26 3.70 19.50
N ALA A 593 7.26 2.58 20.22
CA ALA A 593 8.49 1.88 20.55
C ALA A 593 8.88 0.92 19.42
N GLY A 594 10.12 1.01 18.97
CA GLY A 594 10.83 -0.01 18.19
C GLY A 594 11.77 -0.78 19.09
N GLU A 595 12.66 -1.57 18.49
CA GLU A 595 13.61 -2.36 19.28
C GLU A 595 14.67 -1.51 19.98
N GLU A 596 15.33 -0.62 19.27
CA GLU A 596 16.46 0.18 19.78
C GLU A 596 16.05 1.57 20.27
N SER A 597 14.95 2.08 19.75
CA SER A 597 14.50 3.45 20.00
C SER A 597 12.97 3.55 19.95
N ALA A 598 12.43 4.52 20.67
CA ALA A 598 11.09 5.01 20.41
C ALA A 598 11.13 6.03 19.27
N SER A 599 10.27 5.85 18.26
CA SER A 599 10.11 6.78 17.16
C SER A 599 9.21 7.94 17.55
N LEU A 600 9.52 9.12 17.07
CA LEU A 600 8.72 10.34 17.17
C LEU A 600 8.22 10.69 15.77
N GLY A 601 6.92 10.95 15.64
CA GLY A 601 6.31 11.37 14.39
C GLY A 601 5.28 12.46 14.62
N GLY A 602 5.01 13.28 13.59
CA GLY A 602 3.94 14.26 13.64
C GLY A 602 3.80 15.00 12.32
N ALA A 603 2.60 15.51 12.09
CA ALA A 603 2.29 16.34 10.93
C ALA A 603 1.37 17.48 11.34
N SER A 604 1.58 18.64 10.73
CA SER A 604 0.71 19.81 10.90
C SER A 604 0.71 20.69 9.66
N LEU A 605 -0.30 21.52 9.52
CA LEU A 605 -0.17 22.71 8.68
C LEU A 605 0.86 23.67 9.28
N SER A 606 1.51 24.47 8.45
CA SER A 606 2.59 25.39 8.89
C SER A 606 2.15 26.32 10.01
N GLN A 607 0.92 26.82 9.95
CA GLN A 607 0.33 27.71 10.96
C GLN A 607 0.14 27.05 12.33
N ASP A 608 -0.01 25.73 12.38
CA ASP A 608 -0.33 24.93 13.55
C ASP A 608 0.89 24.19 14.13
N PHE A 609 2.08 24.40 13.52
CA PHE A 609 3.33 23.79 13.95
C PHE A 609 3.63 24.00 15.44
N GLY A 610 3.43 25.24 15.94
CA GLY A 610 3.68 25.56 17.34
C GLY A 610 2.82 24.77 18.33
N LEU A 611 1.55 24.51 17.99
CA LEU A 611 0.64 23.70 18.81
C LEU A 611 1.10 22.23 18.80
N THR A 612 1.42 21.70 17.64
CA THR A 612 1.90 20.33 17.45
C THR A 612 3.20 20.08 18.20
N LEU A 613 4.17 20.99 18.07
CA LEU A 613 5.44 20.94 18.78
C LEU A 613 5.26 20.97 20.33
N ASN A 614 4.40 21.85 20.82
CA ASN A 614 4.14 21.96 22.26
C ASN A 614 3.38 20.74 22.80
N THR A 615 2.53 20.10 21.98
CA THR A 615 1.86 18.85 22.36
C THR A 615 2.86 17.71 22.45
N LEU A 616 3.74 17.53 21.44
CA LEU A 616 4.83 16.56 21.51
C LEU A 616 5.73 16.79 22.73
N ALA A 617 6.07 18.05 23.05
CA ALA A 617 6.87 18.39 24.21
C ALA A 617 6.15 18.06 25.52
N ASP A 618 4.85 18.28 25.61
CA ASP A 618 4.04 17.92 26.79
C ASP A 618 3.97 16.40 27.00
N GLU A 619 3.75 15.62 25.92
CA GLU A 619 3.75 14.16 25.96
C GLU A 619 5.10 13.60 26.38
N LEU A 620 6.21 14.09 25.82
CA LEU A 620 7.56 13.60 26.13
C LEU A 620 8.05 13.97 27.53
N GLN A 621 7.61 15.11 28.08
CA GLN A 621 8.18 15.63 29.33
C GLN A 621 7.24 15.47 30.54
N ARG A 622 5.94 15.29 30.31
CA ARG A 622 4.93 15.42 31.39
C ARG A 622 3.86 14.33 31.36
N SER A 623 4.16 13.17 30.77
CA SER A 623 3.21 12.06 30.81
C SER A 623 2.84 11.66 32.24
N SER A 624 1.57 11.43 32.49
CA SER A 624 1.01 11.20 33.85
C SER A 624 0.66 9.74 34.15
N PHE A 625 0.66 8.88 33.13
CA PHE A 625 0.34 7.44 33.21
C PHE A 625 -0.96 7.18 33.98
N PRO A 626 -2.14 7.68 33.55
CA PRO A 626 -3.42 7.46 34.25
C PRO A 626 -3.75 5.96 34.32
N THR A 627 -4.16 5.48 35.48
CA THR A 627 -4.38 4.04 35.74
C THR A 627 -5.50 3.48 34.87
N ASP A 628 -6.57 4.22 34.62
CA ASP A 628 -7.66 3.80 33.74
C ASP A 628 -7.19 3.65 32.31
N GLN A 629 -6.29 4.52 31.83
CA GLN A 629 -5.70 4.44 30.47
C GLN A 629 -4.71 3.27 30.36
N ILE A 630 -3.98 2.95 31.43
CA ILE A 630 -3.11 1.77 31.46
C ILE A 630 -3.95 0.50 31.30
N GLU A 631 -5.05 0.36 32.05
CA GLU A 631 -5.88 -0.84 31.99
C GLU A 631 -6.58 -0.99 30.62
N ARG A 632 -6.99 0.11 30.00
CA ARG A 632 -7.53 0.09 28.63
C ARG A 632 -6.49 -0.33 27.60
N LEU A 633 -5.29 0.28 27.64
CA LEU A 633 -4.20 -0.10 26.76
C LEU A 633 -3.80 -1.56 26.94
N ARG A 634 -3.74 -2.02 28.21
CA ARG A 634 -3.48 -3.42 28.53
C ARG A 634 -4.50 -4.35 27.87
N ALA A 635 -5.77 -4.05 27.97
CA ALA A 635 -6.83 -4.84 27.36
C ALA A 635 -6.69 -4.88 25.81
N GLN A 636 -6.39 -3.73 25.19
CA GLN A 636 -6.15 -3.65 23.75
C GLN A 636 -4.95 -4.50 23.31
N ILE A 637 -3.82 -4.41 24.01
CA ILE A 637 -2.62 -5.21 23.68
C ILE A 637 -2.90 -6.70 23.86
N LEU A 638 -3.56 -7.11 24.96
CA LEU A 638 -3.88 -8.51 25.21
C LEU A 638 -4.84 -9.08 24.15
N SER A 639 -5.77 -8.28 23.67
CA SER A 639 -6.65 -8.66 22.57
C SER A 639 -5.85 -8.87 21.29
N GLY A 640 -4.98 -7.93 20.92
CA GLY A 640 -4.12 -8.09 19.74
C GLY A 640 -3.18 -9.31 19.82
N ILE A 641 -2.70 -9.67 21.02
CA ILE A 641 -1.94 -10.91 21.20
C ILE A 641 -2.82 -12.14 20.95
N GLU A 642 -4.07 -12.12 21.38
CA GLU A 642 -5.01 -13.22 21.16
C GLU A 642 -5.38 -13.34 19.68
N ASP A 643 -5.61 -12.23 19.00
CA ASP A 643 -5.83 -12.22 17.55
C ASP A 643 -4.62 -12.81 16.80
N SER A 644 -3.38 -12.42 17.20
CA SER A 644 -2.14 -12.98 16.61
C SER A 644 -1.93 -14.48 16.86
N ARG A 645 -2.55 -15.05 17.93
CA ARG A 645 -2.50 -16.50 18.16
C ARG A 645 -3.37 -17.26 17.18
N GLN A 646 -4.41 -16.65 16.72
CA GLN A 646 -5.52 -17.31 16.03
C GLN A 646 -5.57 -16.98 14.56
N ASP A 647 -4.90 -15.91 14.17
CA ASP A 647 -4.69 -15.61 12.76
C ASP A 647 -3.78 -16.69 12.15
N THR A 648 -4.31 -17.43 11.20
CA THR A 648 -3.60 -18.47 10.44
C THR A 648 -3.10 -17.96 9.09
N GLY A 649 -3.28 -16.67 8.79
CA GLY A 649 -2.82 -16.02 7.56
C GLY A 649 -1.28 -16.04 7.44
N GLY A 650 -0.78 -16.12 6.21
CA GLY A 650 0.65 -16.33 5.94
C GLY A 650 1.57 -15.22 6.46
N THR A 651 1.14 -13.97 6.39
CA THR A 651 1.88 -12.81 6.93
C THR A 651 1.36 -12.34 8.29
N GLY A 652 0.25 -12.90 8.75
CA GLY A 652 -0.38 -12.61 10.04
C GLY A 652 0.15 -13.50 11.16
N GLY A 653 -0.73 -14.18 11.88
CA GLY A 653 -0.37 -14.96 13.07
C GLY A 653 0.63 -16.08 12.84
N ALA A 654 0.56 -16.80 11.70
CA ALA A 654 1.54 -17.83 11.34
C ALA A 654 2.92 -17.20 11.10
N GLY A 655 2.99 -16.07 10.41
CA GLY A 655 4.23 -15.31 10.21
C GLY A 655 4.81 -14.84 11.53
N THR A 656 4.00 -14.21 12.39
CA THR A 656 4.42 -13.72 13.72
C THR A 656 4.99 -14.86 14.59
N GLN A 657 4.33 -16.02 14.62
CA GLN A 657 4.84 -17.16 15.39
C GLN A 657 6.15 -17.70 14.81
N ALA A 658 6.30 -17.69 13.48
CA ALA A 658 7.55 -18.05 12.82
C ALA A 658 8.69 -17.07 13.16
N GLU A 659 8.43 -15.77 13.15
CA GLU A 659 9.41 -14.73 13.50
C GLU A 659 9.88 -14.85 14.94
N ILE A 660 8.97 -15.01 15.89
CA ILE A 660 9.29 -15.24 17.30
C ILE A 660 10.17 -16.47 17.46
N ALA A 661 9.77 -17.60 16.88
CA ALA A 661 10.55 -18.84 16.98
C ALA A 661 11.92 -18.71 16.30
N PHE A 662 12.01 -17.97 15.22
CA PHE A 662 13.25 -17.67 14.53
C PHE A 662 14.17 -16.79 15.40
N ALA A 663 13.66 -15.69 15.95
CA ALA A 663 14.43 -14.82 16.84
C ALA A 663 14.96 -15.59 18.07
N GLN A 664 14.14 -16.46 18.66
CA GLN A 664 14.55 -17.32 19.79
C GLN A 664 15.60 -18.36 19.40
N ALA A 665 15.62 -18.80 18.17
CA ALA A 665 16.57 -19.80 17.69
C ALA A 665 17.94 -19.19 17.33
N ILE A 666 17.97 -17.93 16.89
CA ILE A 666 19.22 -17.26 16.50
C ILE A 666 19.82 -16.43 17.62
N TYR A 667 19.02 -15.92 18.56
CA TYR A 667 19.50 -15.11 19.68
C TYR A 667 19.32 -15.85 21.01
N PRO A 668 20.33 -15.82 21.92
CA PRO A 668 20.16 -16.37 23.25
C PRO A 668 19.19 -15.53 24.09
N LYS A 669 18.46 -16.16 25.01
CA LYS A 669 17.60 -15.45 25.96
C LYS A 669 18.36 -14.35 26.69
N GLY A 670 17.79 -13.16 26.77
CA GLY A 670 18.40 -11.96 27.33
C GLY A 670 19.23 -11.15 26.32
N HIS A 671 19.34 -11.59 25.07
CA HIS A 671 19.84 -10.77 23.98
C HIS A 671 18.78 -9.71 23.62
N PRO A 672 19.14 -8.45 23.34
CA PRO A 672 18.17 -7.39 23.00
C PRO A 672 17.21 -7.70 21.84
N TYR A 673 17.63 -8.55 20.90
CA TYR A 673 16.82 -8.97 19.74
C TYR A 673 16.17 -10.35 19.93
N TRP A 674 16.10 -10.86 21.16
CA TRP A 674 15.37 -12.08 21.48
C TRP A 674 13.90 -11.75 21.75
N ASP A 675 12.97 -12.38 21.04
CA ASP A 675 11.55 -12.14 21.19
C ASP A 675 10.89 -13.09 22.19
N PRO A 676 10.07 -12.60 23.10
CA PRO A 676 9.27 -13.44 23.98
C PRO A 676 8.15 -14.15 23.18
N THR A 677 7.73 -15.34 23.62
CA THR A 677 6.52 -15.99 23.07
C THR A 677 5.28 -15.13 23.34
N LEU A 678 4.22 -15.34 22.57
CA LEU A 678 2.93 -14.66 22.81
C LEU A 678 2.40 -14.87 24.25
N ASP A 679 2.65 -16.06 24.83
CA ASP A 679 2.30 -16.33 26.24
C ASP A 679 3.14 -15.53 27.23
N GLN A 680 4.45 -15.42 26.97
CA GLN A 680 5.35 -14.63 27.80
C GLN A 680 5.02 -13.14 27.70
N SER A 681 4.74 -12.65 26.50
CA SER A 681 4.29 -11.28 26.26
C SER A 681 2.99 -10.99 27.00
N ALA A 682 1.99 -11.86 26.87
CA ALA A 682 0.71 -11.70 27.54
C ALA A 682 0.86 -11.72 29.07
N ALA A 683 1.71 -12.60 29.61
CA ALA A 683 1.99 -12.68 31.04
C ALA A 683 2.73 -11.42 31.54
N ALA A 684 3.70 -10.94 30.80
CA ALA A 684 4.44 -9.71 31.11
C ALA A 684 3.48 -8.49 31.08
N ILE A 685 2.71 -8.31 30.03
CA ILE A 685 1.73 -7.20 29.90
C ILE A 685 0.71 -7.22 31.03
N LYS A 686 0.24 -8.40 31.45
CA LYS A 686 -0.65 -8.52 32.61
C LYS A 686 0.02 -8.08 33.93
N SER A 687 1.34 -8.27 34.06
CA SER A 687 2.10 -7.98 35.28
C SER A 687 2.63 -6.55 35.38
N LEU A 688 2.78 -5.83 34.24
CA LEU A 688 3.33 -4.47 34.22
C LEU A 688 2.46 -3.53 35.06
N THR A 689 3.09 -2.75 35.91
CA THR A 689 2.45 -1.79 36.77
C THR A 689 2.72 -0.35 36.33
N ARG A 690 1.95 0.60 36.81
CA ARG A 690 2.23 2.03 36.64
C ARG A 690 3.65 2.40 37.09
N ALA A 691 4.15 1.75 38.16
CA ALA A 691 5.48 2.00 38.69
C ALA A 691 6.58 1.53 37.68
N ASP A 692 6.37 0.40 37.02
CA ASP A 692 7.30 -0.10 35.98
C ASP A 692 7.38 0.91 34.83
N LEU A 693 6.23 1.28 34.23
CA LEU A 693 6.16 2.26 33.12
C LEU A 693 6.80 3.60 33.50
N THR A 694 6.53 4.08 34.75
CA THR A 694 7.11 5.35 35.22
C THR A 694 8.62 5.25 35.41
N ALA A 695 9.12 4.10 35.89
CA ALA A 695 10.56 3.85 36.04
C ALA A 695 11.26 3.80 34.68
N PHE A 696 10.66 3.11 33.69
CA PHE A 696 11.16 3.07 32.32
C PHE A 696 11.21 4.49 31.71
N TYR A 697 10.10 5.21 31.78
CA TYR A 697 10.01 6.58 31.30
C TYR A 697 11.07 7.50 31.90
N ASN A 698 11.20 7.54 33.22
CA ASN A 698 12.18 8.39 33.90
C ASN A 698 13.64 8.03 33.57
N THR A 699 13.89 6.79 33.17
CA THR A 699 15.25 6.32 32.84
C THR A 699 15.63 6.63 31.40
N TYR A 700 14.72 6.39 30.45
CA TYR A 700 15.06 6.36 29.03
C TYR A 700 14.54 7.57 28.24
N TYR A 701 13.43 8.21 28.63
CA TYR A 701 12.93 9.40 27.96
C TYR A 701 13.66 10.65 28.48
N ARG A 702 14.70 11.03 27.78
CA ARG A 702 15.64 12.06 28.20
C ARG A 702 16.18 12.87 27.02
N PRO A 703 16.49 14.18 27.19
CA PRO A 703 16.87 15.05 26.08
C PRO A 703 18.19 14.65 25.40
N ASP A 704 19.18 14.15 26.14
CA ASP A 704 20.50 13.81 25.61
C ASP A 704 20.57 12.51 24.81
N THR A 705 19.44 11.79 24.68
CA THR A 705 19.27 10.65 23.78
C THR A 705 18.15 10.87 22.75
N THR A 706 17.69 12.13 22.62
CA THR A 706 16.61 12.52 21.74
C THR A 706 17.13 13.33 20.56
N ALA A 707 16.72 12.95 19.34
CA ALA A 707 16.86 13.77 18.15
C ALA A 707 15.48 14.07 17.57
N LEU A 708 15.27 15.31 17.16
CA LEU A 708 14.06 15.79 16.48
C LEU A 708 14.45 16.41 15.14
N VAL A 709 13.76 16.02 14.09
CA VAL A 709 13.90 16.56 12.74
C VAL A 709 12.60 17.28 12.37
N VAL A 710 12.72 18.47 11.82
CA VAL A 710 11.61 19.30 11.35
C VAL A 710 11.83 19.62 9.89
N VAL A 711 10.91 19.22 9.01
CA VAL A 711 10.97 19.50 7.57
C VAL A 711 9.64 20.10 7.12
N GLY A 712 9.68 21.18 6.34
CA GLY A 712 8.46 21.74 5.77
C GLY A 712 8.50 23.27 5.61
N ASP A 713 7.32 23.87 5.48
CA ASP A 713 7.14 25.31 5.31
C ASP A 713 7.33 26.04 6.65
N VAL A 714 8.58 26.16 7.03
CA VAL A 714 9.03 26.76 8.29
C VAL A 714 10.23 27.68 8.03
N ASN A 715 10.52 28.54 9.00
CA ASN A 715 11.74 29.36 9.04
C ASN A 715 12.67 28.80 10.12
N THR A 716 13.90 28.48 9.77
CA THR A 716 14.85 27.82 10.67
C THR A 716 15.09 28.56 11.99
N PRO A 717 15.36 29.89 12.03
CA PRO A 717 15.47 30.64 13.27
C PRO A 717 14.23 30.56 14.17
N ASP A 718 13.03 30.60 13.61
CA ASP A 718 11.78 30.49 14.34
C ASP A 718 11.57 29.09 14.91
N VAL A 719 11.88 28.04 14.16
CA VAL A 719 11.87 26.66 14.66
C VAL A 719 12.83 26.50 15.84
N ILE A 720 14.08 26.97 15.71
CA ILE A 720 15.07 26.91 16.78
C ILE A 720 14.55 27.60 18.05
N LYS A 721 13.97 28.78 17.91
CA LYS A 721 13.36 29.51 19.02
C LYS A 721 12.22 28.74 19.67
N GLN A 722 11.29 28.20 18.88
CA GLN A 722 10.14 27.45 19.37
C GLN A 722 10.58 26.13 20.05
N VAL A 723 11.47 25.36 19.45
CA VAL A 723 11.99 24.11 20.02
C VAL A 723 12.80 24.39 21.30
N THR A 724 13.60 25.45 21.34
CA THR A 724 14.30 25.88 22.57
C THR A 724 13.33 26.26 23.67
N ALA A 725 12.24 26.94 23.35
CA ALA A 725 11.20 27.27 24.34
C ALA A 725 10.47 26.03 24.85
N ALA A 726 10.15 25.08 23.98
CA ALA A 726 9.39 23.86 24.31
C ALA A 726 10.22 22.80 25.05
N PHE A 727 11.50 22.63 24.67
CA PHE A 727 12.34 21.54 25.16
C PHE A 727 13.55 21.98 25.97
N GLY A 728 13.95 23.26 25.91
CA GLY A 728 15.16 23.75 26.60
C GLY A 728 15.09 23.57 28.12
N GLY A 729 13.87 23.56 28.70
CA GLY A 729 13.65 23.30 30.11
C GLY A 729 13.57 21.81 30.49
N TRP A 730 13.63 20.88 29.51
CA TRP A 730 13.63 19.45 29.79
C TRP A 730 14.91 19.05 30.50
N PRO A 731 14.84 18.59 31.79
CA PRO A 731 16.04 18.39 32.59
C PRO A 731 16.88 17.22 32.05
N ARG A 732 18.15 17.45 31.85
CA ARG A 732 19.11 16.39 31.57
C ARG A 732 19.46 15.68 32.89
N PRO A 733 19.23 14.33 32.98
CA PRO A 733 19.66 13.58 34.16
C PRO A 733 21.16 13.67 34.40
N ALA A 734 21.58 13.74 35.66
CA ALA A 734 23.00 13.79 36.04
C ALA A 734 23.71 12.44 35.76
N SER A 735 22.96 11.33 35.76
CA SER A 735 23.50 10.01 35.38
C SER A 735 23.77 9.94 33.88
N PRO A 736 24.83 9.23 33.44
CA PRO A 736 25.03 8.93 32.03
C PRO A 736 23.80 8.24 31.42
N ALA A 737 23.55 8.50 30.13
CA ALA A 737 22.52 7.76 29.40
C ALA A 737 22.82 6.26 29.41
N PRO A 738 21.82 5.39 29.60
CA PRO A 738 21.99 3.97 29.43
C PRO A 738 22.53 3.66 28.03
N ALA A 739 23.63 2.89 27.98
CA ALA A 739 24.23 2.54 26.70
C ALA A 739 23.44 1.37 26.06
N LEU A 740 23.08 1.50 24.81
CA LEU A 740 22.60 0.38 24.00
C LEU A 740 23.79 -0.58 23.78
N ARG A 741 23.66 -1.80 24.30
CA ARG A 741 24.68 -2.86 24.15
C ARG A 741 24.04 -4.05 23.48
N ILE A 742 24.47 -4.35 22.26
CA ILE A 742 23.99 -5.48 21.49
C ILE A 742 25.17 -6.41 21.25
N PRO A 743 25.21 -7.55 21.93
CA PRO A 743 26.28 -8.53 21.74
C PRO A 743 26.25 -9.15 20.34
N ASP A 744 27.42 -9.40 19.75
CA ASP A 744 27.46 -10.17 18.50
C ASP A 744 27.12 -11.64 18.76
N VAL A 745 26.28 -12.22 17.93
CA VAL A 745 25.95 -13.64 17.96
C VAL A 745 26.52 -14.29 16.69
N PRO A 746 27.43 -15.27 16.84
CA PRO A 746 28.01 -15.92 15.68
C PRO A 746 27.00 -16.81 14.96
N VAL A 747 27.14 -16.92 13.65
CA VAL A 747 26.35 -17.89 12.84
C VAL A 747 26.62 -19.31 13.36
N PRO A 748 25.61 -20.16 13.52
CA PRO A 748 25.80 -21.53 13.97
C PRO A 748 26.78 -22.32 13.09
N ALA A 749 27.69 -23.07 13.69
CA ALA A 749 28.63 -23.89 12.93
C ALA A 749 27.97 -25.09 12.22
N LYS A 750 26.73 -25.44 12.65
CA LYS A 750 25.94 -26.53 12.07
C LYS A 750 24.45 -26.10 12.09
N ALA A 751 23.74 -26.44 11.04
CA ALA A 751 22.28 -26.20 10.98
C ALA A 751 21.56 -26.87 12.16
N PRO A 752 20.76 -26.17 12.92
CA PRO A 752 19.86 -26.79 13.90
C PRO A 752 18.77 -27.60 13.18
N ALA A 753 18.07 -28.44 13.93
CA ALA A 753 16.88 -29.11 13.41
C ALA A 753 15.83 -28.07 13.03
N PRO A 754 15.06 -28.30 11.96
CA PRO A 754 13.95 -27.40 11.60
C PRO A 754 12.94 -27.27 12.74
N ILE A 755 12.46 -26.06 12.97
CA ILE A 755 11.39 -25.76 13.92
C ILE A 755 10.10 -25.80 13.13
N VAL A 756 9.17 -26.65 13.53
CA VAL A 756 7.84 -26.78 12.91
C VAL A 756 6.78 -26.35 13.90
N ILE A 757 5.97 -25.38 13.53
CA ILE A 757 4.85 -24.86 14.31
C ILE A 757 3.59 -25.24 13.54
N PRO A 758 2.92 -26.36 13.91
CA PRO A 758 1.75 -26.81 13.20
C PRO A 758 0.53 -25.94 13.55
N LEU A 759 -0.06 -25.34 12.52
CA LEU A 759 -1.33 -24.60 12.61
C LEU A 759 -2.33 -25.33 11.69
N ALA A 760 -3.31 -25.99 12.29
CA ALA A 760 -4.13 -27.01 11.62
C ALA A 760 -4.91 -26.49 10.40
N ASP A 761 -5.30 -25.22 10.40
CA ASP A 761 -6.20 -24.61 9.41
C ASP A 761 -5.54 -23.47 8.63
N ALA A 762 -4.19 -23.38 8.68
CA ALA A 762 -3.46 -22.36 7.94
C ALA A 762 -3.55 -22.61 6.41
N PRO A 763 -4.06 -21.67 5.63
CA PRO A 763 -4.17 -21.82 4.18
C PRO A 763 -2.81 -21.82 3.49
N GLN A 764 -1.81 -21.22 4.16
CA GLN A 764 -0.43 -21.12 3.69
C GLN A 764 0.54 -21.62 4.76
N THR A 765 1.74 -21.93 4.31
CA THR A 765 2.88 -22.25 5.18
C THR A 765 3.87 -21.08 5.10
N SER A 766 4.13 -20.45 6.24
CA SER A 766 5.18 -19.44 6.40
C SER A 766 6.51 -20.14 6.66
N ILE A 767 7.46 -19.95 5.76
CA ILE A 767 8.79 -20.51 5.82
C ILE A 767 9.76 -19.35 6.08
N LEU A 768 10.50 -19.43 7.19
CA LEU A 768 11.60 -18.53 7.49
C LEU A 768 12.91 -19.31 7.50
N PHE A 769 13.91 -18.81 6.77
CA PHE A 769 15.26 -19.33 6.77
C PHE A 769 16.24 -18.20 7.01
N GLY A 770 17.15 -18.36 7.96
CA GLY A 770 18.17 -17.34 8.21
C GLY A 770 19.08 -17.61 9.41
N TYR A 771 19.79 -16.56 9.83
CA TYR A 771 20.81 -16.60 10.89
C TYR A 771 21.12 -15.17 11.33
N SER A 772 21.90 -14.99 12.42
CA SER A 772 22.42 -13.67 12.78
C SER A 772 23.33 -13.16 11.64
N GLY A 773 22.99 -12.01 11.06
CA GLY A 773 23.56 -11.60 9.75
C GLY A 773 24.98 -11.05 9.80
N GLY A 774 25.49 -10.67 10.98
CA GLY A 774 26.83 -10.09 11.13
C GLY A 774 27.02 -8.72 10.46
N LEU A 775 25.96 -8.09 9.98
CA LEU A 775 25.97 -6.82 9.27
C LEU A 775 25.30 -5.73 10.10
N THR A 776 25.98 -4.60 10.27
CA THR A 776 25.40 -3.37 10.87
C THR A 776 25.23 -2.28 9.83
N GLN A 777 24.40 -1.27 10.11
CA GLN A 777 24.18 -0.14 9.22
C GLN A 777 25.46 0.63 8.86
N THR A 778 26.46 0.61 9.74
CA THR A 778 27.74 1.29 9.56
C THR A 778 28.87 0.37 9.08
N SER A 779 28.58 -0.89 8.79
CA SER A 779 29.56 -1.84 8.26
C SER A 779 30.13 -1.38 6.92
N PRO A 780 31.44 -1.52 6.67
CA PRO A 780 32.05 -1.16 5.38
C PRO A 780 31.43 -1.88 4.18
N ASP A 781 30.91 -3.08 4.41
CA ASP A 781 30.28 -3.93 3.38
C ASP A 781 28.78 -3.65 3.20
N TYR A 782 28.20 -2.69 3.94
CA TYR A 782 26.77 -2.44 3.95
C TYR A 782 26.19 -2.26 2.53
N PHE A 783 26.77 -1.38 1.71
CA PHE A 783 26.29 -1.12 0.37
C PHE A 783 26.43 -2.32 -0.56
N ALA A 784 27.50 -3.10 -0.41
CA ALA A 784 27.72 -4.32 -1.18
C ALA A 784 26.71 -5.41 -0.78
N ALA A 785 26.43 -5.56 0.51
CA ALA A 785 25.40 -6.49 1.01
C ALA A 785 23.98 -6.10 0.61
N GLN A 786 23.66 -4.80 0.53
CA GLN A 786 22.37 -4.34 0.03
C GLN A 786 22.18 -4.61 -1.47
N ILE A 787 23.23 -4.45 -2.30
CA ILE A 787 23.20 -4.83 -3.71
C ILE A 787 23.03 -6.35 -3.85
N LEU A 788 23.77 -7.14 -3.07
CA LEU A 788 23.63 -8.59 -3.02
C LEU A 788 22.20 -9.00 -2.68
N ASN A 789 21.62 -8.39 -1.64
CA ASN A 789 20.26 -8.70 -1.22
C ASN A 789 19.24 -8.39 -2.32
N TYR A 790 19.41 -7.27 -3.02
CA TYR A 790 18.52 -6.91 -4.12
C TYR A 790 18.53 -7.98 -5.22
N THR A 791 19.72 -8.49 -5.59
CA THR A 791 19.83 -9.56 -6.60
C THR A 791 19.27 -10.89 -6.12
N LEU A 792 19.35 -11.15 -4.81
CA LEU A 792 18.92 -12.42 -4.21
C LEU A 792 17.40 -12.51 -4.03
N GLY A 793 16.81 -11.58 -3.28
CA GLY A 793 15.40 -11.61 -2.90
C GLY A 793 14.84 -10.25 -2.43
N GLY A 794 15.57 -9.16 -2.70
CA GLY A 794 15.12 -7.81 -2.35
C GLY A 794 14.05 -7.23 -3.29
N ASP A 795 13.73 -7.96 -4.33
CA ASP A 795 12.65 -7.66 -5.27
C ASP A 795 11.90 -8.94 -5.63
N THR A 796 10.57 -8.88 -5.62
CA THR A 796 9.72 -10.05 -5.83
C THR A 796 9.79 -10.57 -7.27
N PHE A 797 10.01 -9.72 -8.27
CA PHE A 797 9.97 -10.10 -9.70
C PHE A 797 11.36 -10.22 -10.35
N GLY A 798 12.29 -9.35 -9.99
CA GLY A 798 13.62 -9.28 -10.62
C GLY A 798 14.70 -10.10 -9.92
N SER A 799 14.47 -10.54 -8.69
CA SER A 799 15.45 -11.27 -7.90
C SER A 799 15.48 -12.78 -8.25
N ARG A 800 16.59 -13.45 -7.91
CA ARG A 800 16.74 -14.88 -8.15
C ARG A 800 15.72 -15.74 -7.41
N LEU A 801 15.40 -15.38 -6.16
CA LEU A 801 14.39 -16.07 -5.36
C LEU A 801 12.99 -15.86 -5.93
N GLY A 802 12.63 -14.62 -6.24
CA GLY A 802 11.34 -14.28 -6.83
C GLY A 802 11.12 -15.00 -8.15
N LYS A 803 12.05 -14.83 -9.06
CA LYS A 803 12.00 -15.47 -10.38
C LYS A 803 11.90 -16.99 -10.30
N SER A 804 12.73 -17.63 -9.50
CA SER A 804 12.78 -19.10 -9.47
C SER A 804 11.64 -19.71 -8.64
N ILE A 805 11.33 -19.17 -7.46
CA ILE A 805 10.32 -19.80 -6.56
C ILE A 805 8.91 -19.40 -6.95
N ARG A 806 8.68 -18.13 -7.32
CA ARG A 806 7.36 -17.62 -7.68
C ARG A 806 7.07 -17.75 -9.17
N ASP A 807 7.85 -17.08 -10.03
CA ASP A 807 7.48 -16.93 -11.44
C ASP A 807 7.67 -18.20 -12.26
N GLU A 808 8.84 -18.87 -12.14
CA GLU A 808 9.15 -20.04 -12.95
C GLU A 808 8.51 -21.33 -12.44
N ASN A 809 8.29 -21.45 -11.13
CA ASN A 809 7.81 -22.68 -10.51
C ASN A 809 6.47 -22.53 -9.79
N GLY A 810 5.93 -21.33 -9.60
CA GLY A 810 4.62 -21.11 -8.99
C GLY A 810 4.45 -21.67 -7.57
N LEU A 811 5.54 -21.73 -6.78
CA LEU A 811 5.55 -22.42 -5.49
C LEU A 811 5.12 -21.53 -4.34
N ALA A 812 5.24 -20.21 -4.51
CA ALA A 812 4.98 -19.25 -3.46
C ALA A 812 4.25 -18.01 -4.02
N TYR A 813 3.37 -17.44 -3.22
CA TYR A 813 2.77 -16.14 -3.49
C TYR A 813 3.75 -15.00 -3.21
N SER A 814 4.46 -15.10 -2.09
CA SER A 814 5.45 -14.10 -1.67
C SER A 814 6.78 -14.77 -1.35
N VAL A 815 7.86 -14.12 -1.79
CA VAL A 815 9.22 -14.50 -1.43
C VAL A 815 10.07 -13.24 -1.33
N SER A 816 10.83 -13.13 -0.25
CA SER A 816 11.72 -11.99 -0.02
C SER A 816 12.94 -12.40 0.78
N SER A 817 14.01 -11.58 0.70
CA SER A 817 15.16 -11.69 1.59
C SER A 817 15.57 -10.31 2.11
N GLY A 818 16.23 -10.29 3.28
CA GLY A 818 16.68 -9.05 3.89
C GLY A 818 17.87 -9.23 4.83
N PHE A 819 18.75 -8.22 4.85
CA PHE A 819 19.69 -7.99 5.94
C PHE A 819 19.13 -6.90 6.83
N GLU A 820 18.77 -7.21 8.05
CA GLU A 820 18.33 -6.23 9.04
C GLU A 820 19.55 -5.60 9.73
N ALA A 821 20.20 -4.71 9.00
CA ALA A 821 21.34 -3.98 9.53
C ALA A 821 20.90 -2.85 10.45
N ARG A 822 21.25 -2.93 11.74
CA ARG A 822 20.89 -1.99 12.80
C ARG A 822 22.16 -1.46 13.49
N HIS A 823 22.10 -0.93 14.73
CA HIS A 823 23.30 -0.62 15.53
C HIS A 823 24.04 -1.91 15.91
N GLY A 824 23.31 -2.98 16.25
CA GLY A 824 23.81 -4.34 16.32
C GLY A 824 23.63 -5.09 15.00
N ALA A 825 24.28 -6.25 14.91
CA ALA A 825 24.11 -7.16 13.79
C ALA A 825 22.74 -7.85 13.87
N GLY A 826 21.78 -7.36 13.07
CA GLY A 826 20.49 -7.98 12.90
C GLY A 826 20.56 -9.28 12.08
N PRO A 827 19.42 -9.96 11.86
CA PRO A 827 19.39 -11.20 11.08
C PRO A 827 19.55 -10.96 9.58
N PHE A 828 20.08 -11.96 8.89
CA PHE A 828 19.74 -12.22 7.51
C PHE A 828 18.59 -13.21 7.50
N GLN A 829 17.53 -12.91 6.78
CA GLN A 829 16.38 -13.79 6.67
C GLN A 829 15.83 -13.86 5.25
N VAL A 830 15.26 -15.01 4.92
CA VAL A 830 14.45 -15.26 3.72
C VAL A 830 13.09 -15.71 4.19
N PHE A 831 12.05 -15.04 3.71
CA PHE A 831 10.64 -15.39 3.92
C PHE A 831 10.08 -16.01 2.64
N VAL A 832 9.28 -17.09 2.78
CA VAL A 832 8.51 -17.68 1.68
C VAL A 832 7.12 -18.04 2.19
N GLY A 833 6.09 -17.42 1.60
CA GLY A 833 4.69 -17.79 1.79
C GLY A 833 4.26 -18.79 0.71
N ALA A 834 4.18 -20.08 1.06
CA ALA A 834 3.94 -21.16 0.12
C ALA A 834 2.67 -21.97 0.43
N ASN A 835 2.06 -22.55 -0.60
CA ASN A 835 1.08 -23.61 -0.36
C ASN A 835 1.75 -24.79 0.36
N PRO A 836 1.13 -25.43 1.35
CA PRO A 836 1.73 -26.54 2.11
C PRO A 836 2.32 -27.65 1.25
N LYS A 837 1.70 -27.96 0.12
CA LYS A 837 2.20 -28.98 -0.83
C LYS A 837 3.50 -28.59 -1.52
N ASN A 838 3.73 -27.31 -1.66
CA ASN A 838 4.90 -26.75 -2.35
C ASN A 838 6.06 -26.45 -1.39
N ALA A 839 5.80 -26.42 -0.09
CA ALA A 839 6.75 -25.97 0.93
C ALA A 839 8.10 -26.68 0.86
N THR A 840 8.10 -28.02 0.75
CA THR A 840 9.34 -28.82 0.67
C THR A 840 10.16 -28.48 -0.58
N ARG A 841 9.49 -28.27 -1.72
CA ARG A 841 10.18 -27.88 -2.97
C ARG A 841 10.68 -26.45 -2.92
N ALA A 842 9.92 -25.52 -2.35
CA ALA A 842 10.33 -24.14 -2.14
C ALA A 842 11.59 -24.05 -1.26
N ILE A 843 11.63 -24.79 -0.14
CA ILE A 843 12.81 -24.87 0.76
C ILE A 843 14.02 -25.42 0.01
N THR A 844 13.85 -26.44 -0.83
CA THR A 844 14.93 -27.02 -1.63
C THR A 844 15.52 -26.00 -2.61
N LEU A 845 14.67 -25.31 -3.37
CA LEU A 845 15.08 -24.26 -4.30
C LEU A 845 15.74 -23.08 -3.59
N LEU A 846 15.17 -22.60 -2.49
CA LEU A 846 15.74 -21.54 -1.65
C LEU A 846 17.20 -21.87 -1.29
N ARG A 847 17.47 -23.07 -0.74
CA ARG A 847 18.82 -23.48 -0.37
C ARG A 847 19.76 -23.62 -1.56
N GLN A 848 19.26 -24.10 -2.68
CA GLN A 848 20.04 -24.20 -3.93
C GLN A 848 20.46 -22.82 -4.42
N ILE A 849 19.53 -21.87 -4.48
CA ILE A 849 19.80 -20.49 -4.92
C ILE A 849 20.82 -19.82 -4.01
N LEU A 850 20.63 -19.87 -2.70
CA LEU A 850 21.59 -19.32 -1.73
C LEU A 850 22.99 -19.95 -1.90
N THR A 851 23.05 -21.27 -2.13
CA THR A 851 24.31 -21.98 -2.33
C THR A 851 25.00 -21.56 -3.62
N GLN A 852 24.23 -21.43 -4.72
CA GLN A 852 24.75 -20.96 -5.99
C GLN A 852 25.28 -19.54 -5.90
N GLU A 853 24.55 -18.65 -5.22
CA GLU A 853 24.96 -17.26 -5.07
C GLU A 853 26.19 -17.10 -4.17
N GLN A 854 26.28 -17.87 -3.07
CA GLN A 854 27.48 -17.91 -2.24
C GLN A 854 28.71 -18.43 -3.03
N GLN A 855 28.52 -19.47 -3.82
CA GLN A 855 29.60 -20.16 -4.51
C GLN A 855 30.07 -19.42 -5.77
N TYR A 856 29.15 -18.96 -6.60
CA TYR A 856 29.43 -18.39 -7.92
C TYR A 856 29.30 -16.87 -7.94
N GLY A 857 28.64 -16.30 -6.94
CA GLY A 857 28.36 -14.86 -6.84
C GLY A 857 27.30 -14.37 -7.80
N VAL A 858 27.31 -13.04 -8.00
CA VAL A 858 26.43 -12.31 -8.91
C VAL A 858 27.19 -11.89 -10.17
N THR A 859 26.47 -11.71 -11.27
CA THR A 859 27.06 -11.27 -12.54
C THR A 859 27.24 -9.74 -12.56
N PRO A 860 28.12 -9.21 -13.43
CA PRO A 860 28.25 -7.77 -13.63
C PRO A 860 26.94 -7.09 -14.03
N ASP A 861 26.10 -7.78 -14.78
CA ASP A 861 24.81 -7.24 -15.24
C ASP A 861 23.79 -7.15 -14.10
N GLU A 862 23.68 -8.17 -13.26
CA GLU A 862 22.83 -8.13 -12.06
C GLU A 862 23.24 -6.97 -11.11
N VAL A 863 24.53 -6.77 -10.90
CA VAL A 863 25.04 -5.64 -10.08
C VAL A 863 24.71 -4.30 -10.73
N ARG A 864 24.81 -4.21 -12.06
CA ARG A 864 24.43 -2.99 -12.80
C ARG A 864 22.95 -2.69 -12.63
N LEU A 865 22.07 -3.68 -12.83
CA LEU A 865 20.62 -3.56 -12.70
C LEU A 865 20.21 -3.19 -11.27
N ALA A 866 20.78 -3.85 -10.27
CA ALA A 866 20.54 -3.53 -8.87
C ALA A 866 20.90 -2.08 -8.52
N LYS A 867 22.04 -1.59 -9.02
CA LYS A 867 22.44 -0.19 -8.84
C LYS A 867 21.48 0.78 -9.51
N LEU A 868 21.05 0.50 -10.74
CA LEU A 868 20.10 1.33 -11.48
C LEU A 868 18.81 1.48 -10.67
N TYR A 869 18.25 0.39 -10.17
CA TYR A 869 17.05 0.42 -9.33
C TYR A 869 17.27 1.17 -8.01
N ILE A 870 18.26 0.77 -7.23
CA ILE A 870 18.53 1.33 -5.89
C ILE A 870 18.80 2.85 -5.95
N THR A 871 19.49 3.30 -6.99
CA THR A 871 19.79 4.73 -7.15
C THR A 871 18.70 5.50 -7.87
N GLY A 872 17.99 4.87 -8.80
CA GLY A 872 16.88 5.44 -9.55
C GLY A 872 15.62 5.65 -8.72
N SER A 873 15.30 4.71 -7.82
CA SER A 873 14.13 4.81 -6.93
C SER A 873 14.35 5.76 -5.74
N TYR A 874 15.57 6.18 -5.46
CA TYR A 874 15.85 7.00 -4.28
C TYR A 874 15.16 8.38 -4.28
N PRO A 875 15.04 9.11 -5.41
CA PRO A 875 14.27 10.35 -5.46
C PRO A 875 12.82 10.23 -4.99
N LEU A 876 12.19 9.05 -5.18
CA LEU A 876 10.82 8.78 -4.74
C LEU A 876 10.68 8.89 -3.21
N ARG A 877 11.72 8.53 -2.46
CA ARG A 877 11.75 8.64 -0.99
C ARG A 877 11.90 10.08 -0.49
N LEU A 878 12.30 11.01 -1.34
CA LEU A 878 12.54 12.41 -1.02
C LEU A 878 11.41 13.31 -1.52
N GLU A 879 10.32 12.76 -1.98
CA GLU A 879 9.19 13.46 -2.57
C GLU A 879 8.44 14.31 -1.54
N THR A 880 8.21 13.76 -0.34
CA THR A 880 7.42 14.39 0.72
C THR A 880 8.27 14.95 1.86
N ASN A 881 7.72 15.89 2.62
CA ASN A 881 8.36 16.40 3.84
C ASN A 881 8.65 15.27 4.84
N ALA A 882 7.74 14.32 4.99
CA ALA A 882 7.91 13.15 5.86
C ALA A 882 9.04 12.24 5.39
N GLY A 883 9.15 11.99 4.07
CA GLY A 883 10.23 11.19 3.49
C GLY A 883 11.60 11.80 3.73
N VAL A 884 11.74 13.11 3.51
CA VAL A 884 12.98 13.86 3.79
C VAL A 884 13.31 13.82 5.29
N ALA A 885 12.32 14.04 6.16
CA ALA A 885 12.51 14.00 7.62
C ALA A 885 12.97 12.60 8.07
N GLY A 886 12.39 11.53 7.52
CA GLY A 886 12.78 10.14 7.80
C GLY A 886 14.22 9.85 7.41
N VAL A 887 14.66 10.28 6.22
CA VAL A 887 16.06 10.09 5.78
C VAL A 887 17.04 10.86 6.66
N LEU A 888 16.71 12.07 7.08
CA LEU A 888 17.56 12.86 8.00
C LEU A 888 17.59 12.26 9.40
N THR A 889 16.47 11.69 9.87
CA THR A 889 16.40 10.97 11.14
C THR A 889 17.31 9.74 11.12
N LEU A 890 17.26 8.94 10.04
CA LEU A 890 18.16 7.79 9.86
C LEU A 890 19.63 8.24 9.80
N ALA A 891 19.93 9.32 9.09
CA ALA A 891 21.30 9.82 8.98
C ALA A 891 21.84 10.29 10.33
N GLU A 892 21.05 10.92 11.19
CA GLU A 892 21.43 11.30 12.56
C GLU A 892 21.56 10.08 13.45
N ASP A 893 20.63 9.14 13.38
CA ASP A 893 20.58 7.93 14.21
C ASP A 893 21.87 7.09 14.07
N TYR A 894 22.30 6.89 12.83
CA TYR A 894 23.51 6.08 12.52
C TYR A 894 24.78 6.91 12.33
N GLY A 895 24.74 8.22 12.54
CA GLY A 895 25.91 9.09 12.40
C GLY A 895 26.45 9.18 10.98
N LEU A 896 25.59 9.05 9.96
CA LEU A 896 25.97 9.04 8.54
C LEU A 896 26.33 10.41 7.99
N GLY A 897 25.98 11.49 8.72
CA GLY A 897 26.14 12.88 8.30
C GLY A 897 24.95 13.41 7.52
N LEU A 898 24.67 14.71 7.65
CA LEU A 898 23.51 15.35 7.00
C LEU A 898 23.62 15.46 5.48
N ASP A 899 24.80 15.22 4.92
CA ASP A 899 25.05 15.14 3.48
C ASP A 899 24.82 13.74 2.91
N PHE A 900 24.41 12.79 3.76
CA PHE A 900 24.15 11.40 3.34
C PHE A 900 23.11 11.31 2.20
N PRO A 901 21.98 12.04 2.21
CA PRO A 901 21.03 11.99 1.10
C PRO A 901 21.67 12.31 -0.27
N GLN A 902 22.61 13.26 -0.32
CA GLN A 902 23.25 13.69 -1.55
C GLN A 902 24.33 12.72 -2.04
N ARG A 903 25.07 12.06 -1.13
CA ARG A 903 26.17 11.16 -1.48
C ARG A 903 25.81 9.68 -1.54
N ARG A 904 24.60 9.30 -1.07
CA ARG A 904 24.16 7.90 -1.00
C ARG A 904 24.29 7.18 -2.35
N ASN A 905 23.77 7.78 -3.42
CA ASN A 905 23.82 7.17 -4.75
C ASN A 905 25.26 6.98 -5.24
N ALA A 906 26.17 7.92 -4.95
CA ALA A 906 27.59 7.77 -5.27
C ALA A 906 28.23 6.60 -4.50
N LEU A 907 27.82 6.36 -3.25
CA LEU A 907 28.32 5.21 -2.45
C LEU A 907 27.87 3.89 -3.07
N TYR A 908 26.61 3.74 -3.49
CA TYR A 908 26.15 2.55 -4.20
C TYR A 908 26.86 2.37 -5.54
N ASN A 909 27.00 3.42 -6.32
CA ASN A 909 27.67 3.38 -7.63
C ASN A 909 29.14 3.02 -7.54
N ALA A 910 29.82 3.33 -6.46
CA ALA A 910 31.24 2.99 -6.22
C ALA A 910 31.47 1.50 -5.91
N VAL A 911 30.45 0.75 -5.49
CA VAL A 911 30.59 -0.68 -5.19
C VAL A 911 30.97 -1.46 -6.44
N THR A 912 31.94 -2.37 -6.35
CA THR A 912 32.35 -3.25 -7.47
C THR A 912 31.67 -4.63 -7.40
N VAL A 913 31.67 -5.37 -8.51
CA VAL A 913 31.17 -6.75 -8.57
C VAL A 913 31.94 -7.65 -7.60
N GLU A 914 33.27 -7.45 -7.49
CA GLU A 914 34.14 -8.19 -6.58
C GLU A 914 33.76 -7.96 -5.13
N GLN A 915 33.36 -6.73 -4.76
CA GLN A 915 32.89 -6.42 -3.40
C GLN A 915 31.55 -7.11 -3.10
N VAL A 916 30.61 -7.13 -4.05
CA VAL A 916 29.34 -7.84 -3.90
C VAL A 916 29.57 -9.34 -3.77
N ASN A 917 30.47 -9.92 -4.59
CA ASN A 917 30.83 -11.33 -4.52
C ASN A 917 31.61 -11.69 -3.24
N ALA A 918 32.38 -10.76 -2.70
CA ALA A 918 33.02 -10.92 -1.39
C ALA A 918 31.96 -10.92 -0.27
N ALA A 919 30.95 -10.03 -0.36
CA ALA A 919 29.82 -10.01 0.58
C ALA A 919 29.00 -11.31 0.50
N ALA A 920 28.74 -11.85 -0.68
CA ALA A 920 28.06 -13.15 -0.83
C ALA A 920 28.79 -14.28 -0.09
N LYS A 921 30.11 -14.37 -0.25
CA LYS A 921 30.94 -15.38 0.45
C LYS A 921 30.98 -15.17 1.96
N LYS A 922 30.94 -13.91 2.42
CA LYS A 922 31.04 -13.55 3.82
C LYS A 922 29.73 -13.70 4.58
N TYR A 923 28.61 -13.30 3.97
CA TYR A 923 27.33 -13.14 4.66
C TYR A 923 26.27 -14.19 4.30
N LEU A 924 26.42 -15.00 3.23
CA LEU A 924 25.49 -16.08 2.93
C LEU A 924 25.97 -17.40 3.55
N HIS A 925 25.08 -18.03 4.33
CA HIS A 925 25.37 -19.30 5.04
C HIS A 925 24.28 -20.35 4.79
N PRO A 926 24.10 -20.84 3.55
CA PRO A 926 23.00 -21.71 3.16
C PRO A 926 22.93 -23.05 3.89
N SER A 927 24.09 -23.53 4.41
CA SER A 927 24.21 -24.84 5.07
C SER A 927 23.99 -24.82 6.58
N THR A 928 23.95 -23.64 7.23
CA THR A 928 23.92 -23.52 8.69
C THR A 928 22.73 -22.70 9.23
N GLY A 929 21.89 -22.16 8.35
CA GLY A 929 20.74 -21.36 8.74
C GLY A 929 19.67 -22.14 9.52
N VAL A 930 19.01 -21.43 10.43
CA VAL A 930 17.80 -21.87 11.10
C VAL A 930 16.67 -21.91 10.09
N LEU A 931 15.86 -22.97 10.11
CA LEU A 931 14.65 -23.09 9.30
C LEU A 931 13.47 -23.19 10.24
N VAL A 932 12.53 -22.27 10.10
CA VAL A 932 11.22 -22.29 10.78
C VAL A 932 10.12 -22.49 9.75
N ILE A 933 9.17 -23.34 10.08
CA ILE A 933 8.01 -23.64 9.23
C ILE A 933 6.77 -23.50 10.12
N ALA A 934 5.96 -22.50 9.89
CA ALA A 934 4.70 -22.28 10.61
C ALA A 934 3.51 -22.39 9.66
N GLY A 935 2.47 -23.10 10.06
CA GLY A 935 1.29 -23.34 9.24
C GLY A 935 0.95 -24.81 9.11
N ALA A 936 0.23 -25.17 8.06
CA ALA A 936 -0.07 -26.58 7.78
C ALA A 936 1.24 -27.37 7.57
N THR A 937 1.29 -28.58 8.10
CA THR A 937 2.47 -29.44 7.99
C THR A 937 2.81 -29.71 6.52
N PRO A 938 4.06 -29.49 6.06
CA PRO A 938 4.46 -29.80 4.69
C PRO A 938 4.18 -31.28 4.35
N GLN A 939 3.62 -31.53 3.20
CA GLN A 939 3.37 -32.89 2.68
C GLN A 939 4.55 -33.37 1.85
#